data_e58c278d870be1473c36171412ee5e75
#
_entry.id   e58c278d870be1473c36171412ee5e75
#
_cell.length_a   1.000
_cell.length_b   1.000
_cell.length_c   1.000
_cell.angle_alpha   90.00
_cell.angle_beta   90.00
_cell.angle_gamma   90.00
#
_symmetry.space_group_name_H-M   'P 1'
#
loop_
_entity.id
_entity.type
_entity.pdbx_description
1 polymer ?
#
loop_
_entity_poly.entity_id
_entity_poly.type
_entity_poly.pdbx_seq_one_letter_code
_entity_poly.pdbx_strand_id
1 'polypeptide(L)'
;MKKIFSLAFVLLSALALASCSGNTETSLPDNAKTTTSTEKKEYTESIGFTFHYYRSDADYSSYNMWIWENGKEGNDYEFNDTDDYGAYITFSWNDWSANLKNGSINFIVKEAKAWADNPVKDVEKDRYVTFSSMEFSKEDGLYHIYLKSGDETVYGVKQEVGEEITKSQFNVDYDTKQIRLNIQTNKDVSLIEVKKDGTTIISTNNLDDSKVIKNTDTELIYKFDEMPDISSKYIISATFRETGKIKTAVASFANLYSSEVFNNNYYYDGDLGALYTKEATTFKVWSPVSTMLELRVYDTGTPEKITVNGKSVSLAGGNNSYKSYQMTKGEKGVWSTTINEDLAGKYYTYAVTNSSYKSLEIVDPYAKSAGINGLRGMIVDFNETNPLGWDDVNVINYDSQSLTVYECHIADLTSSTTWNGTASKAKTYQGFYEASTSYTSGNTTVKTGFDHIKELGVNTVQLLPIFDQANDERLETRSFNWGYNPLNYNVLEGSYSSDPYDGYVRIKEFKELVKAYNEAGINIIMDVVYNHVNSLAKSNFDVLMPNYYFRYSNGSASNGSGCGNETASDMLMYRKFMIDSTEFLASEYKLSGFRFDLMGLHDVTTMNELAKNLHDNVNSSITIYGEPWTGGTTTLTQNLQATQSNLSKFEGFGCFNDKIRDALIKGGLAAKTDKGWITETKKISTTTDIISGLIGSQTILGNDPYKTVNYVTCHDNYTLYDRIKAAGITDEETIKNMAVLANSLVFTSQGISFMLSGEEFLRTKGGNSNSYNASYQVNELDYSLKIKNMDVFNNYQKLIALKQNANLFARSKEECKNITINKNNDGSLIYFDLIDNENKFQYRFAYSNGYKSTASKNVDFNGFTLYLDTLNKEDLVLSSDTVLDELEVIIAYKSIE
;
A
#
# COMPACT_ATOMS: atom_id res chain seq x y z
N MET A 1 -27.93 -22.75 -15.21
CA MET A 1 -28.40 -22.36 -16.56
C MET A 1 -27.33 -21.48 -17.17
N LYS A 2 -26.63 -22.02 -17.99
CA LYS A 2 -26.07 -21.72 -19.31
C LYS A 2 -26.52 -20.38 -19.93
N LYS A 3 -25.53 -19.54 -20.39
CA LYS A 3 -25.18 -19.14 -21.76
C LYS A 3 -24.42 -17.84 -21.70
N ILE A 4 -23.09 -17.71 -22.11
CA ILE A 4 -22.62 -17.64 -23.51
C ILE A 4 -23.18 -16.44 -24.29
N PHE A 5 -22.25 -15.55 -24.71
CA PHE A 5 -22.11 -14.85 -25.98
C PHE A 5 -20.77 -14.11 -25.93
N SER A 6 -19.70 -14.46 -26.58
CA SER A 6 -19.42 -14.66 -28.01
C SER A 6 -19.57 -13.43 -28.91
N LEU A 7 -18.40 -13.00 -29.36
CA LEU A 7 -17.96 -12.72 -30.76
C LEU A 7 -18.61 -11.55 -31.51
N ALA A 8 -17.85 -10.76 -32.18
CA ALA A 8 -17.49 -10.90 -33.59
C ALA A 8 -16.80 -9.65 -34.12
N PHE A 9 -15.74 -9.87 -34.85
CA PHE A 9 -15.53 -9.57 -36.26
C PHE A 9 -15.25 -8.09 -36.62
N VAL A 10 -14.22 -7.84 -37.44
CA VAL A 10 -14.25 -7.91 -38.89
C VAL A 10 -12.88 -7.97 -39.53
N LEU A 11 -12.68 -8.97 -40.35
CA LEU A 11 -11.71 -9.01 -41.47
C LEU A 11 -12.13 -8.03 -42.53
N LEU A 12 -11.17 -7.36 -43.20
CA LEU A 12 -11.36 -6.99 -44.61
C LEU A 12 -10.05 -7.15 -45.36
N SER A 13 -10.12 -8.05 -46.30
CA SER A 13 -9.22 -8.32 -47.39
C SER A 13 -9.26 -7.23 -48.47
N ALA A 14 -8.15 -7.00 -49.12
CA ALA A 14 -8.15 -6.46 -50.49
C ALA A 14 -7.06 -7.08 -51.31
N LEU A 15 -7.51 -7.82 -52.35
CA LEU A 15 -6.78 -8.21 -53.57
C LEU A 15 -6.58 -7.01 -54.48
N ALA A 16 -5.49 -7.04 -55.24
CA ALA A 16 -5.43 -6.72 -56.69
C ALA A 16 -4.03 -6.99 -57.19
N LEU A 17 -3.79 -7.98 -57.95
CA LEU A 17 -3.85 -8.20 -59.39
C LEU A 17 -2.73 -7.52 -60.19
N ALA A 18 -2.06 -8.43 -60.83
CA ALA A 18 -0.97 -8.38 -61.77
C ALA A 18 -1.27 -7.59 -63.08
N SER A 19 -0.20 -7.24 -63.79
CA SER A 19 0.06 -7.66 -65.17
C SER A 19 1.38 -7.07 -65.69
N CYS A 20 2.28 -7.91 -66.06
CA CYS A 20 2.72 -8.22 -67.45
C CYS A 20 3.29 -7.01 -68.25
N SER A 21 4.48 -6.99 -68.70
CA SER A 21 5.15 -7.77 -69.77
C SER A 21 6.28 -6.95 -70.36
N GLY A 22 7.25 -7.66 -70.88
CA GLY A 22 7.96 -7.23 -72.05
C GLY A 22 9.49 -7.46 -72.10
N ASN A 23 9.87 -8.51 -72.73
CA ASN A 23 11.19 -8.88 -73.19
C ASN A 23 12.09 -7.78 -73.78
N THR A 24 13.41 -7.94 -73.66
CA THR A 24 14.26 -8.32 -74.78
C THR A 24 15.72 -8.60 -74.34
N GLU A 25 16.28 -9.63 -74.96
CA GLU A 25 17.61 -10.15 -74.86
C GLU A 25 18.70 -9.19 -75.37
N THR A 26 19.92 -9.34 -74.88
CA THR A 26 21.11 -9.58 -75.73
C THR A 26 22.31 -10.05 -74.91
N SER A 27 22.76 -11.25 -75.32
CA SER A 27 24.09 -11.93 -75.38
C SER A 27 25.32 -11.41 -74.66
N LEU A 28 25.89 -12.31 -73.88
CA LEU A 28 27.22 -12.88 -73.54
C LEU A 28 28.50 -12.19 -74.08
N PRO A 29 29.75 -12.41 -73.48
CA PRO A 29 30.28 -13.73 -73.07
C PRO A 29 31.12 -13.82 -71.76
N ASP A 30 31.22 -15.02 -71.32
CA ASP A 30 32.23 -15.78 -70.57
C ASP A 30 33.43 -15.09 -69.92
N ASN A 31 33.56 -15.36 -68.61
CA ASN A 31 34.81 -15.95 -68.10
C ASN A 31 34.57 -16.74 -66.79
N ALA A 32 34.90 -17.99 -66.87
CA ALA A 32 34.79 -18.97 -65.81
C ALA A 32 35.64 -18.64 -64.55
N LYS A 33 35.05 -18.64 -63.39
CA LYS A 33 35.68 -19.04 -62.15
C LYS A 33 34.79 -20.05 -61.46
N THR A 34 35.27 -21.23 -61.28
CA THR A 34 34.75 -22.35 -60.52
C THR A 34 34.46 -21.85 -59.08
N THR A 35 33.19 -21.67 -58.74
CA THR A 35 32.74 -21.64 -57.38
C THR A 35 32.01 -22.95 -57.09
N THR A 36 32.57 -23.73 -56.20
CA THR A 36 31.93 -24.87 -55.56
C THR A 36 30.63 -24.35 -54.92
N SER A 37 29.48 -24.74 -55.49
CA SER A 37 28.18 -24.60 -54.87
C SER A 37 28.11 -25.55 -53.65
N THR A 38 28.27 -25.03 -52.47
CA THR A 38 27.74 -25.68 -51.28
C THR A 38 26.22 -25.66 -51.42
N GLU A 39 25.58 -26.79 -51.66
CA GLU A 39 24.13 -26.93 -51.55
C GLU A 39 23.72 -26.41 -50.18
N LYS A 40 22.88 -25.35 -50.10
CA LYS A 40 22.31 -24.85 -48.89
C LYS A 40 21.41 -25.95 -48.31
N LYS A 41 21.80 -26.56 -47.20
CA LYS A 41 21.03 -27.61 -46.54
C LYS A 41 19.73 -26.97 -46.05
N GLU A 42 18.60 -27.28 -46.64
CA GLU A 42 17.28 -26.89 -46.14
C GLU A 42 16.82 -27.88 -45.06
N TYR A 43 16.36 -27.36 -43.94
CA TYR A 43 15.77 -28.14 -42.84
C TYR A 43 14.30 -28.42 -43.15
N THR A 44 13.92 -29.69 -43.03
CA THR A 44 12.52 -30.16 -43.19
C THR A 44 11.78 -30.25 -41.87
N GLU A 45 12.51 -30.23 -40.75
CA GLU A 45 11.98 -30.22 -39.38
C GLU A 45 12.78 -29.26 -38.51
N SER A 46 12.11 -28.65 -37.50
CA SER A 46 12.80 -27.80 -36.54
C SER A 46 13.71 -28.61 -35.62
N ILE A 47 14.93 -28.08 -35.41
CA ILE A 47 15.93 -28.63 -34.48
C ILE A 47 16.01 -27.93 -33.15
N GLY A 48 15.33 -26.77 -32.99
CA GLY A 48 15.35 -25.99 -31.75
C GLY A 48 14.70 -24.62 -31.91
N PHE A 49 15.06 -23.72 -31.00
CA PHE A 49 14.58 -22.33 -31.04
C PHE A 49 15.64 -21.38 -30.51
N THR A 50 15.54 -20.10 -30.91
CA THR A 50 16.43 -19.01 -30.50
C THR A 50 15.60 -17.84 -30.01
N PHE A 51 15.93 -17.31 -28.83
CA PHE A 51 15.46 -16.00 -28.37
C PHE A 51 16.49 -14.94 -28.79
N HIS A 52 16.02 -13.87 -29.41
CA HIS A 52 16.74 -12.65 -29.70
C HIS A 52 16.20 -11.54 -28.85
N TYR A 53 17.04 -10.81 -28.13
CA TYR A 53 16.64 -9.78 -27.21
C TYR A 53 17.33 -8.47 -27.53
N TYR A 54 16.55 -7.45 -27.81
CA TYR A 54 17.03 -6.10 -28.09
C TYR A 54 16.85 -5.20 -26.87
N ARG A 55 17.94 -4.50 -26.53
CA ARG A 55 17.96 -3.38 -25.60
C ARG A 55 18.58 -2.17 -26.27
N SER A 56 17.96 -1.00 -26.09
CA SER A 56 18.46 0.24 -26.67
C SER A 56 19.78 0.72 -26.04
N ASP A 57 20.04 0.36 -24.76
CA ASP A 57 21.26 0.66 -24.02
C ASP A 57 22.41 -0.34 -24.28
N ALA A 58 22.12 -1.41 -25.01
CA ALA A 58 23.04 -2.52 -25.29
C ALA A 58 23.69 -3.17 -24.05
N ASP A 59 23.10 -2.99 -22.85
CA ASP A 59 23.54 -3.64 -21.62
C ASP A 59 22.88 -5.03 -21.51
N TYR A 60 23.44 -6.00 -22.21
CA TYR A 60 22.97 -7.39 -22.18
C TYR A 60 23.56 -8.19 -21.03
N SER A 61 24.74 -7.81 -20.53
CA SER A 61 25.44 -8.53 -19.47
C SER A 61 24.75 -8.45 -18.12
N SER A 62 23.95 -7.41 -17.90
CA SER A 62 23.18 -7.22 -16.68
C SER A 62 21.85 -7.99 -16.66
N TYR A 63 21.52 -8.71 -17.72
CA TYR A 63 20.24 -9.42 -17.86
C TYR A 63 20.44 -10.88 -18.27
N ASN A 64 19.50 -11.74 -17.81
CA ASN A 64 19.40 -13.14 -18.21
C ASN A 64 17.93 -13.52 -18.47
N MET A 65 17.71 -14.73 -18.94
CA MET A 65 16.37 -15.29 -19.16
C MET A 65 16.08 -16.35 -18.10
N TRP A 66 14.95 -16.25 -17.42
CA TRP A 66 14.34 -17.31 -16.62
C TRP A 66 13.31 -18.03 -17.49
N ILE A 67 13.52 -19.33 -17.77
CA ILE A 67 12.72 -20.10 -18.74
C ILE A 67 12.19 -21.37 -18.09
N TRP A 68 10.90 -21.69 -18.35
CA TRP A 68 10.27 -22.92 -17.83
C TRP A 68 9.20 -23.51 -18.78
N GLU A 69 9.05 -24.82 -18.75
CA GLU A 69 7.92 -25.54 -19.33
C GLU A 69 6.73 -25.53 -18.37
N ASN A 70 5.52 -25.59 -18.89
CA ASN A 70 4.30 -25.66 -18.06
C ASN A 70 4.37 -26.82 -17.05
N GLY A 71 4.22 -26.49 -15.77
CA GLY A 71 4.24 -27.44 -14.67
C GLY A 71 5.62 -27.91 -14.22
N LYS A 72 6.68 -27.27 -14.72
CA LYS A 72 8.06 -27.48 -14.26
C LYS A 72 8.63 -26.22 -13.62
N GLU A 73 9.67 -26.39 -12.83
CA GLU A 73 10.48 -25.30 -12.28
C GLU A 73 11.34 -24.69 -13.37
N GLY A 74 11.60 -23.38 -13.33
CA GLY A 74 12.41 -22.67 -14.31
C GLY A 74 13.89 -22.68 -13.96
N ASN A 75 14.71 -22.28 -14.93
CA ASN A 75 16.14 -22.07 -14.76
C ASN A 75 16.59 -20.74 -15.38
N ASP A 76 17.68 -20.19 -14.83
CA ASP A 76 18.39 -19.04 -15.39
C ASP A 76 19.26 -19.44 -16.57
N TYR A 77 19.21 -18.65 -17.65
CA TYR A 77 20.03 -18.78 -18.83
C TYR A 77 20.61 -17.44 -19.25
N GLU A 78 21.92 -17.36 -19.37
CA GLU A 78 22.64 -16.19 -19.86
C GLU A 78 22.57 -16.12 -21.39
N PHE A 79 22.57 -14.90 -21.95
CA PHE A 79 22.66 -14.71 -23.38
C PHE A 79 24.08 -15.12 -23.85
N ASN A 80 24.16 -15.90 -24.94
CA ASN A 80 25.41 -16.53 -25.35
C ASN A 80 26.27 -15.61 -26.22
N ASP A 81 25.63 -14.74 -27.02
CA ASP A 81 26.32 -13.91 -28.02
C ASP A 81 25.39 -12.79 -28.48
N THR A 82 25.83 -11.97 -29.40
CA THR A 82 25.06 -10.87 -30.02
C THR A 82 25.03 -11.04 -31.55
N ASP A 83 23.89 -10.69 -32.14
CA ASP A 83 23.69 -10.59 -33.58
C ASP A 83 23.34 -9.15 -34.00
N ASP A 84 22.89 -8.97 -35.24
CA ASP A 84 22.46 -7.68 -35.76
C ASP A 84 21.11 -7.16 -35.20
N TYR A 85 20.41 -7.96 -34.34
CA TYR A 85 19.24 -7.55 -33.60
C TYR A 85 19.59 -7.18 -32.17
N GLY A 86 20.35 -7.98 -31.47
CA GLY A 86 20.72 -7.80 -30.08
C GLY A 86 21.41 -9.04 -29.51
N ALA A 87 21.23 -9.29 -28.21
CA ALA A 87 21.71 -10.52 -27.61
C ALA A 87 20.81 -11.70 -27.99
N TYR A 88 21.39 -12.89 -28.08
CA TYR A 88 20.61 -14.09 -28.36
C TYR A 88 21.07 -15.31 -27.55
N ILE A 89 20.16 -16.30 -27.45
CA ILE A 89 20.41 -17.60 -26.87
C ILE A 89 19.65 -18.67 -27.65
N THR A 90 20.33 -19.75 -27.98
CA THR A 90 19.81 -20.85 -28.79
C THR A 90 19.70 -22.13 -27.98
N PHE A 91 18.60 -22.86 -28.14
CA PHE A 91 18.29 -24.12 -27.48
C PHE A 91 18.03 -25.22 -28.51
N SER A 92 18.55 -26.41 -28.24
CA SER A 92 18.20 -27.64 -28.95
C SER A 92 16.95 -28.28 -28.29
N TRP A 93 16.11 -28.95 -29.11
CA TRP A 93 15.02 -29.76 -28.57
C TRP A 93 15.48 -30.85 -27.59
N ASN A 94 16.75 -31.28 -27.69
CA ASN A 94 17.29 -32.30 -26.80
C ASN A 94 17.44 -31.86 -25.36
N ASP A 95 17.42 -30.55 -25.11
CA ASP A 95 17.56 -29.96 -23.78
C ASP A 95 16.21 -29.87 -23.03
N TRP A 96 15.11 -30.26 -23.69
CA TRP A 96 13.73 -30.04 -23.20
C TRP A 96 12.91 -31.34 -23.29
N SER A 97 11.70 -31.31 -22.73
CA SER A 97 10.79 -32.46 -22.83
C SER A 97 10.37 -32.71 -24.30
N ALA A 98 10.18 -33.98 -24.67
CA ALA A 98 9.81 -34.37 -26.02
C ALA A 98 8.50 -33.69 -26.52
N ASN A 99 7.62 -33.27 -25.61
CA ASN A 99 6.33 -32.65 -25.96
C ASN A 99 6.46 -31.16 -26.25
N LEU A 100 7.58 -30.51 -25.88
CA LEU A 100 7.72 -29.05 -26.00
C LEU A 100 7.69 -28.60 -27.46
N LYS A 101 8.18 -29.42 -28.41
CA LYS A 101 8.19 -29.11 -29.85
C LYS A 101 6.78 -28.72 -30.38
N ASN A 102 5.71 -29.22 -29.75
CA ASN A 102 4.32 -28.89 -30.11
C ASN A 102 3.59 -28.10 -28.98
N GLY A 103 4.32 -27.70 -27.95
CA GLY A 103 3.80 -27.03 -26.76
C GLY A 103 4.16 -25.55 -26.67
N SER A 104 4.14 -25.08 -25.45
CA SER A 104 4.49 -23.70 -25.11
C SER A 104 5.62 -23.64 -24.10
N ILE A 105 6.48 -22.65 -24.24
CA ILE A 105 7.52 -22.32 -23.28
C ILE A 105 7.24 -20.94 -22.69
N ASN A 106 7.40 -20.82 -21.36
CA ASN A 106 7.25 -19.57 -20.65
C ASN A 106 8.62 -18.98 -20.32
N PHE A 107 8.69 -17.66 -20.24
CA PHE A 107 9.94 -16.99 -19.94
C PHE A 107 9.76 -15.59 -19.35
N ILE A 108 10.78 -15.16 -18.62
CA ILE A 108 10.97 -13.81 -18.10
C ILE A 108 12.38 -13.37 -18.48
N VAL A 109 12.54 -12.15 -18.99
CA VAL A 109 13.84 -11.49 -19.02
C VAL A 109 13.96 -10.66 -17.74
N LYS A 110 15.04 -10.83 -17.00
CA LYS A 110 15.26 -10.18 -15.70
C LYS A 110 16.72 -9.82 -15.49
N GLU A 111 17.00 -9.00 -14.49
CA GLU A 111 18.38 -8.81 -14.03
C GLU A 111 19.05 -10.16 -13.71
N ALA A 112 20.34 -10.27 -14.04
CA ALA A 112 21.16 -11.46 -13.83
C ALA A 112 21.49 -11.65 -12.33
N LYS A 113 20.46 -11.80 -11.50
CA LYS A 113 20.50 -11.99 -10.06
C LYS A 113 19.62 -13.17 -9.67
N ALA A 114 19.90 -13.80 -8.53
CA ALA A 114 19.02 -14.81 -7.96
C ALA A 114 17.66 -14.17 -7.54
N TRP A 115 16.58 -14.97 -7.55
CA TRP A 115 15.25 -14.49 -7.11
C TRP A 115 15.26 -13.97 -5.67
N ALA A 116 16.09 -14.53 -4.80
CA ALA A 116 16.25 -14.05 -3.43
C ALA A 116 16.80 -12.60 -3.33
N ASP A 117 17.47 -12.13 -4.38
CA ASP A 117 18.03 -10.78 -4.47
C ASP A 117 17.08 -9.79 -5.17
N ASN A 118 15.83 -10.18 -5.37
CA ASN A 118 14.76 -9.39 -6.00
C ASN A 118 15.16 -8.78 -7.35
N PRO A 119 15.43 -9.59 -8.38
CA PRO A 119 15.80 -9.08 -9.69
C PRO A 119 14.65 -8.32 -10.34
N VAL A 120 14.96 -7.18 -10.96
CA VAL A 120 13.98 -6.41 -11.72
C VAL A 120 13.67 -7.18 -13.02
N LYS A 121 12.39 -7.40 -13.30
CA LYS A 121 11.93 -7.95 -14.58
C LYS A 121 11.97 -6.87 -15.66
N ASP A 122 12.28 -7.27 -16.88
CA ASP A 122 12.26 -6.38 -18.05
C ASP A 122 10.84 -5.87 -18.37
N VAL A 123 9.84 -6.74 -18.19
CA VAL A 123 8.41 -6.43 -18.22
C VAL A 123 7.71 -7.14 -17.08
N GLU A 124 6.63 -6.58 -16.53
CA GLU A 124 5.94 -7.18 -15.37
C GLU A 124 5.33 -8.55 -15.68
N LYS A 125 4.77 -8.70 -16.88
CA LYS A 125 4.02 -9.87 -17.28
C LYS A 125 4.94 -11.00 -17.73
N ASP A 126 4.69 -12.19 -17.22
CA ASP A 126 5.33 -13.40 -17.74
C ASP A 126 4.90 -13.63 -19.19
N ARG A 127 5.88 -13.87 -20.07
CA ARG A 127 5.64 -14.08 -21.49
C ARG A 127 5.71 -15.56 -21.83
N TYR A 128 5.06 -15.93 -22.91
CA TYR A 128 5.14 -17.29 -23.44
C TYR A 128 5.11 -17.31 -24.96
N VAL A 129 5.58 -18.38 -25.55
CA VAL A 129 5.46 -18.66 -26.97
C VAL A 129 4.96 -20.09 -27.17
N THR A 130 4.10 -20.27 -28.18
CA THR A 130 3.56 -21.59 -28.56
C THR A 130 4.12 -21.97 -29.94
N PHE A 131 4.95 -22.99 -29.99
CA PHE A 131 5.67 -23.37 -31.23
C PHE A 131 4.75 -23.87 -32.34
N SER A 132 3.63 -24.49 -32.04
CA SER A 132 2.64 -24.90 -33.01
C SER A 132 1.97 -23.75 -33.78
N SER A 133 2.10 -22.51 -33.29
CA SER A 133 1.59 -21.30 -33.97
C SER A 133 2.68 -20.51 -34.72
N MET A 134 3.89 -21.03 -34.79
CA MET A 134 5.03 -20.38 -35.45
C MET A 134 5.54 -21.20 -36.64
N GLU A 135 6.22 -20.52 -37.54
CA GLU A 135 7.00 -21.15 -38.59
C GLU A 135 8.48 -21.09 -38.21
N PHE A 136 9.22 -22.20 -38.42
CA PHE A 136 10.68 -22.21 -38.25
C PHE A 136 11.43 -21.86 -39.53
N SER A 137 12.60 -21.31 -39.38
CA SER A 137 13.50 -21.01 -40.53
C SER A 137 14.03 -22.29 -41.15
N LYS A 138 13.77 -22.47 -42.45
CA LYS A 138 14.32 -23.61 -43.19
C LYS A 138 15.84 -23.52 -43.42
N GLU A 139 16.41 -22.36 -43.23
CA GLU A 139 17.84 -22.10 -43.42
C GLU A 139 18.69 -22.68 -42.30
N ASP A 140 18.26 -22.57 -41.06
CA ASP A 140 18.97 -23.05 -39.87
C ASP A 140 18.21 -24.07 -39.04
N GLY A 141 16.92 -24.28 -39.31
CA GLY A 141 16.06 -25.22 -38.59
C GLY A 141 15.53 -24.71 -37.24
N LEU A 142 15.63 -23.41 -36.96
CA LEU A 142 15.24 -22.83 -35.67
C LEU A 142 13.96 -22.03 -35.76
N TYR A 143 13.18 -22.01 -34.63
CA TYR A 143 12.19 -20.96 -34.40
C TYR A 143 12.91 -19.74 -33.87
N HIS A 144 12.69 -18.56 -34.47
CA HIS A 144 13.24 -17.30 -34.03
C HIS A 144 12.19 -16.50 -33.28
N ILE A 145 12.50 -16.15 -32.05
CA ILE A 145 11.63 -15.40 -31.13
C ILE A 145 12.30 -14.07 -30.80
N TYR A 146 11.69 -12.96 -31.21
CA TYR A 146 12.27 -11.64 -31.03
C TYR A 146 11.57 -10.89 -29.91
N LEU A 147 12.38 -10.33 -29.02
CA LEU A 147 11.96 -9.60 -27.82
C LEU A 147 12.60 -8.20 -27.83
N LYS A 148 11.86 -7.22 -27.36
CA LYS A 148 12.37 -5.86 -27.14
C LYS A 148 12.23 -5.49 -25.68
N SER A 149 13.24 -4.86 -25.09
CA SER A 149 13.22 -4.39 -23.69
C SER A 149 12.06 -3.43 -23.47
N GLY A 150 11.31 -3.66 -22.39
CA GLY A 150 10.12 -2.86 -22.03
C GLY A 150 8.87 -3.13 -22.88
N ASP A 151 8.90 -4.12 -23.82
CA ASP A 151 7.76 -4.49 -24.66
C ASP A 151 7.25 -5.89 -24.28
N GLU A 152 5.98 -5.99 -23.87
CA GLU A 152 5.36 -7.28 -23.53
C GLU A 152 5.12 -8.19 -24.73
N THR A 153 5.21 -7.65 -25.96
CA THR A 153 4.92 -8.39 -27.19
C THR A 153 6.04 -9.38 -27.50
N VAL A 154 5.66 -10.58 -27.91
CA VAL A 154 6.56 -11.62 -28.42
C VAL A 154 6.40 -11.69 -29.93
N TYR A 155 7.50 -11.47 -30.67
CA TYR A 155 7.47 -11.42 -32.12
C TYR A 155 8.05 -12.68 -32.72
N GLY A 156 7.38 -13.26 -33.73
CA GLY A 156 7.85 -14.41 -34.51
C GLY A 156 8.69 -14.00 -35.75
N VAL A 157 8.87 -12.71 -35.98
CA VAL A 157 9.67 -12.15 -37.07
C VAL A 157 10.54 -11.02 -36.55
N LYS A 158 11.74 -10.86 -37.13
CA LYS A 158 12.67 -9.82 -36.76
C LYS A 158 12.02 -8.44 -36.92
N GLN A 159 12.05 -7.68 -35.85
CA GLN A 159 11.57 -6.30 -35.85
C GLN A 159 12.70 -5.36 -36.33
N GLU A 160 12.33 -4.31 -37.04
CA GLU A 160 13.30 -3.24 -37.31
C GLU A 160 13.62 -2.50 -36.01
N VAL A 161 14.81 -2.63 -35.50
CA VAL A 161 15.35 -1.84 -34.41
C VAL A 161 15.92 -0.57 -35.02
N GLY A 162 15.06 0.43 -35.04
CA GLY A 162 15.38 1.73 -35.63
C GLY A 162 16.40 2.53 -34.81
N GLU A 163 16.84 3.62 -35.39
CA GLU A 163 17.65 4.64 -34.75
C GLU A 163 16.85 5.30 -33.65
N GLU A 164 17.40 5.37 -32.42
CA GLU A 164 16.72 5.88 -31.22
C GLU A 164 17.67 6.75 -30.39
N ILE A 165 17.08 7.77 -29.72
CA ILE A 165 17.71 8.46 -28.59
C ILE A 165 17.40 7.61 -27.35
N THR A 166 18.41 6.94 -26.80
CA THR A 166 18.27 5.97 -25.73
C THR A 166 18.30 6.63 -24.35
N LYS A 167 18.88 7.83 -24.25
CA LYS A 167 18.93 8.61 -23.02
C LYS A 167 18.77 10.09 -23.33
N SER A 168 17.91 10.76 -22.57
CA SER A 168 17.68 12.20 -22.67
C SER A 168 17.23 12.72 -21.30
N GLN A 169 18.19 13.00 -20.40
CA GLN A 169 17.83 13.32 -19.02
C GLN A 169 18.81 14.25 -18.34
N PHE A 170 18.28 15.11 -17.50
CA PHE A 170 19.06 15.91 -16.57
C PHE A 170 19.44 15.06 -15.34
N ASN A 171 20.69 15.20 -14.90
CA ASN A 171 21.23 14.53 -13.73
C ASN A 171 22.05 15.51 -12.91
N VAL A 172 22.29 15.18 -11.64
CA VAL A 172 23.27 15.85 -10.79
C VAL A 172 24.43 14.89 -10.53
N ASP A 173 25.64 15.36 -10.79
CA ASP A 173 26.83 14.62 -10.39
C ASP A 173 26.94 14.56 -8.87
N TYR A 174 27.13 13.37 -8.35
CA TYR A 174 27.09 13.13 -6.91
C TYR A 174 28.18 13.92 -6.15
N ASP A 175 29.41 13.94 -6.67
CA ASP A 175 30.57 14.52 -5.99
C ASP A 175 30.65 16.05 -6.17
N THR A 176 30.44 16.52 -7.39
CA THR A 176 30.60 17.94 -7.73
C THR A 176 29.30 18.73 -7.60
N LYS A 177 28.17 18.10 -7.39
CA LYS A 177 26.81 18.69 -7.39
C LYS A 177 26.46 19.41 -8.70
N GLN A 178 27.17 19.11 -9.76
CA GLN A 178 27.01 19.75 -11.06
C GLN A 178 25.81 19.19 -11.82
N ILE A 179 24.98 20.07 -12.35
CA ILE A 179 23.85 19.68 -13.20
C ILE A 179 24.36 19.36 -14.61
N ARG A 180 23.92 18.24 -15.16
CA ARG A 180 24.32 17.73 -16.47
C ARG A 180 23.10 17.28 -17.27
N LEU A 181 23.09 17.57 -18.57
CA LEU A 181 22.19 16.93 -19.52
C LEU A 181 22.96 15.80 -20.21
N ASN A 182 22.47 14.59 -20.05
CA ASN A 182 23.02 13.38 -20.64
C ASN A 182 22.13 12.93 -21.80
N ILE A 183 22.71 12.84 -22.98
CA ILE A 183 22.05 12.38 -24.21
C ILE A 183 22.84 11.20 -24.76
N GLN A 184 22.16 10.10 -25.05
CA GLN A 184 22.77 8.91 -25.68
C GLN A 184 21.89 8.46 -26.85
N THR A 185 22.52 7.89 -27.86
CA THR A 185 21.89 7.31 -29.04
C THR A 185 22.40 5.89 -29.24
N ASN A 186 21.61 5.03 -29.85
CA ASN A 186 22.02 3.64 -30.14
C ASN A 186 22.91 3.51 -31.40
N LYS A 187 23.03 4.57 -32.20
CA LYS A 187 23.88 4.62 -33.40
C LYS A 187 24.51 6.00 -33.54
N ASP A 188 25.53 6.09 -34.37
CA ASP A 188 26.28 7.31 -34.62
C ASP A 188 25.40 8.45 -35.14
N VAL A 189 25.61 9.62 -34.59
CA VAL A 189 24.93 10.86 -35.00
C VAL A 189 25.90 11.84 -35.64
N SER A 190 25.39 12.62 -36.58
CA SER A 190 26.12 13.75 -37.18
C SER A 190 25.82 15.08 -36.49
N LEU A 191 24.65 15.17 -35.82
CA LEU A 191 24.21 16.39 -35.13
C LEU A 191 23.29 16.04 -33.99
N ILE A 192 23.54 16.66 -32.82
CA ILE A 192 22.60 16.77 -31.71
C ILE A 192 22.27 18.25 -31.51
N GLU A 193 20.98 18.57 -31.48
CA GLU A 193 20.48 19.89 -31.05
C GLU A 193 19.54 19.73 -29.85
N VAL A 194 19.64 20.69 -28.92
CA VAL A 194 18.69 20.84 -27.82
C VAL A 194 17.97 22.16 -27.93
N LYS A 195 16.64 22.11 -27.96
CA LYS A 195 15.77 23.29 -28.03
C LYS A 195 14.99 23.47 -26.73
N LYS A 196 15.15 24.62 -26.11
CA LYS A 196 14.28 25.06 -24.99
C LYS A 196 13.13 25.86 -25.58
N ASP A 197 11.90 25.37 -25.45
CA ASP A 197 10.66 26.02 -25.95
C ASP A 197 10.79 26.49 -27.41
N GLY A 198 11.38 25.66 -28.25
CA GLY A 198 11.60 25.92 -29.68
C GLY A 198 12.89 26.66 -30.02
N THR A 199 13.58 27.25 -29.07
CA THR A 199 14.85 27.96 -29.29
C THR A 199 16.06 27.04 -29.08
N THR A 200 16.93 26.87 -30.07
CA THR A 200 18.16 26.07 -29.95
C THR A 200 19.11 26.69 -28.93
N ILE A 201 19.47 25.93 -27.91
CA ILE A 201 20.39 26.32 -26.82
C ILE A 201 21.69 25.54 -26.83
N ILE A 202 21.70 24.34 -27.43
CA ILE A 202 22.88 23.47 -27.60
C ILE A 202 22.85 22.94 -29.02
N SER A 203 24.00 22.95 -29.71
CA SER A 203 24.20 22.29 -31.01
C SER A 203 25.62 21.76 -31.08
N THR A 204 25.78 20.47 -31.48
CA THR A 204 27.13 19.87 -31.62
C THR A 204 27.96 20.51 -32.72
N ASN A 205 27.35 21.31 -33.61
CA ASN A 205 28.07 22.11 -34.57
C ASN A 205 28.71 23.39 -33.98
N ASN A 206 28.26 23.82 -32.79
CA ASN A 206 28.78 25.04 -32.14
C ASN A 206 28.64 24.91 -30.62
N LEU A 207 29.46 24.06 -30.00
CA LEU A 207 29.45 23.81 -28.56
C LEU A 207 30.32 24.87 -27.83
N ASP A 208 29.90 25.21 -26.60
CA ASP A 208 30.76 25.84 -25.62
C ASP A 208 31.63 24.75 -24.97
N ASP A 209 32.89 24.65 -25.41
CA ASP A 209 33.82 23.60 -24.93
C ASP A 209 34.02 23.62 -23.42
N SER A 210 33.83 24.77 -22.76
CA SER A 210 33.92 24.88 -21.30
C SER A 210 32.79 24.13 -20.57
N LYS A 211 31.69 23.79 -21.27
CA LYS A 211 30.52 23.09 -20.77
C LYS A 211 30.44 21.63 -21.23
N VAL A 212 31.30 21.25 -22.15
CA VAL A 212 31.33 19.85 -22.66
C VAL A 212 32.09 18.97 -21.67
N ILE A 213 31.42 17.92 -21.18
CA ILE A 213 32.04 16.86 -20.37
C ILE A 213 32.40 15.69 -21.26
N LYS A 214 31.51 15.32 -22.18
CA LYS A 214 31.70 14.25 -23.14
C LYS A 214 30.99 14.58 -24.46
N ASN A 215 31.65 14.38 -25.57
CA ASN A 215 31.05 14.47 -26.90
C ASN A 215 31.66 13.39 -27.78
N THR A 216 30.88 12.40 -28.12
CA THR A 216 31.24 11.28 -29.00
C THR A 216 30.18 11.12 -30.08
N ASP A 217 30.36 10.16 -30.99
CA ASP A 217 29.40 9.89 -32.05
C ASP A 217 28.02 9.40 -31.52
N THR A 218 27.98 8.88 -30.28
CA THR A 218 26.75 8.35 -29.69
C THR A 218 26.38 8.97 -28.33
N GLU A 219 27.17 9.92 -27.80
CA GLU A 219 26.89 10.47 -26.47
C GLU A 219 27.33 11.94 -26.36
N LEU A 220 26.43 12.77 -25.82
CA LEU A 220 26.71 14.14 -25.38
C LEU A 220 26.40 14.29 -23.90
N ILE A 221 27.37 14.71 -23.09
CA ILE A 221 27.17 15.17 -21.71
C ILE A 221 27.56 16.64 -21.62
N TYR A 222 26.57 17.47 -21.29
CA TYR A 222 26.71 18.93 -21.26
C TYR A 222 26.33 19.48 -19.89
N LYS A 223 27.19 20.29 -19.30
CA LYS A 223 26.94 20.87 -17.96
C LYS A 223 26.12 22.15 -18.04
N PHE A 224 25.33 22.36 -16.97
CA PHE A 224 24.60 23.59 -16.72
C PHE A 224 25.17 24.26 -15.46
N ASP A 225 25.42 25.57 -15.51
CA ASP A 225 25.98 26.31 -14.36
C ASP A 225 24.86 26.66 -13.35
N GLU A 226 23.62 26.75 -13.83
CA GLU A 226 22.44 27.06 -13.02
C GLU A 226 21.37 25.99 -13.19
N MET A 227 20.40 25.98 -12.28
CA MET A 227 19.24 25.11 -12.37
C MET A 227 18.47 25.39 -13.67
N PRO A 228 18.26 24.39 -14.55
CA PRO A 228 17.44 24.57 -15.74
C PRO A 228 16.01 24.89 -15.33
N ASP A 229 15.34 25.69 -16.14
CA ASP A 229 13.93 26.00 -15.95
C ASP A 229 13.09 24.75 -16.17
N ILE A 230 12.65 24.10 -15.11
CA ILE A 230 11.90 22.85 -15.15
C ILE A 230 10.45 23.01 -15.64
N SER A 231 9.96 24.24 -15.82
CA SER A 231 8.66 24.51 -16.45
C SER A 231 8.74 24.53 -17.97
N SER A 232 9.95 24.62 -18.54
CA SER A 232 10.22 24.65 -19.97
C SER A 232 10.37 23.25 -20.55
N LYS A 233 10.08 23.10 -21.84
CA LYS A 233 10.24 21.86 -22.58
C LYS A 233 11.58 21.85 -23.32
N TYR A 234 12.43 20.87 -22.98
CA TYR A 234 13.73 20.66 -23.65
C TYR A 234 13.58 19.50 -24.63
N ILE A 235 13.62 19.82 -25.94
CA ILE A 235 13.52 18.83 -27.02
C ILE A 235 14.91 18.58 -27.56
N ILE A 236 15.36 17.33 -27.50
CA ILE A 236 16.58 16.86 -28.14
C ILE A 236 16.21 16.39 -29.55
N SER A 237 17.00 16.82 -30.56
CA SER A 237 16.94 16.28 -31.92
C SER A 237 18.29 15.67 -32.25
N ALA A 238 18.32 14.41 -32.65
CA ALA A 238 19.53 13.69 -33.10
C ALA A 238 19.38 13.33 -34.57
N THR A 239 20.34 13.77 -35.40
CA THR A 239 20.43 13.38 -36.83
C THR A 239 21.41 12.25 -36.96
N PHE A 240 20.92 11.08 -37.36
CA PHE A 240 21.74 9.87 -37.50
C PHE A 240 22.62 9.90 -38.76
N ARG A 241 23.89 9.55 -38.60
CA ARG A 241 24.93 9.76 -39.61
C ARG A 241 24.70 8.91 -40.86
N GLU A 242 24.31 7.66 -40.68
CA GLU A 242 24.17 6.71 -41.76
C GLU A 242 22.97 7.01 -42.67
N THR A 243 21.82 7.32 -42.04
CA THR A 243 20.56 7.47 -42.77
C THR A 243 20.09 8.90 -42.97
N GLY A 244 20.66 9.86 -42.24
CA GLY A 244 20.21 11.26 -42.19
C GLY A 244 18.86 11.42 -41.49
N LYS A 245 18.25 10.38 -40.90
CA LYS A 245 16.99 10.45 -40.17
C LYS A 245 17.16 11.31 -38.92
N ILE A 246 16.12 12.02 -38.57
CA ILE A 246 16.06 12.82 -37.34
C ILE A 246 15.08 12.14 -36.36
N LYS A 247 15.55 11.90 -35.14
CA LYS A 247 14.72 11.46 -34.02
C LYS A 247 14.69 12.56 -32.97
N THR A 248 13.59 12.61 -32.20
CA THR A 248 13.41 13.60 -31.14
C THR A 248 13.00 12.91 -29.85
N ALA A 249 13.49 13.45 -28.73
CA ALA A 249 13.09 13.05 -27.40
C ALA A 249 12.91 14.31 -26.51
N VAL A 250 12.12 14.20 -25.45
CA VAL A 250 12.01 15.25 -24.43
C VAL A 250 12.95 14.91 -23.28
N ALA A 251 13.73 15.87 -22.81
CA ALA A 251 14.62 15.66 -21.67
C ALA A 251 13.79 15.48 -20.38
N SER A 252 14.08 14.43 -19.64
CA SER A 252 13.47 14.15 -18.33
C SER A 252 14.22 14.90 -17.22
N PHE A 253 13.48 15.42 -16.24
CA PHE A 253 14.02 16.00 -15.02
C PHE A 253 13.96 15.06 -13.81
N ALA A 254 13.37 13.88 -13.95
CA ALA A 254 13.08 12.97 -12.83
C ALA A 254 14.32 12.72 -11.93
N ASN A 255 15.51 12.56 -12.53
CA ASN A 255 16.74 12.31 -11.77
C ASN A 255 17.30 13.56 -11.02
N LEU A 256 16.73 14.74 -11.28
CA LEU A 256 17.06 15.93 -10.48
C LEU A 256 16.28 15.99 -9.17
N TYR A 257 15.07 15.44 -9.14
CA TYR A 257 14.09 15.72 -8.10
C TYR A 257 14.49 15.26 -6.70
N SER A 258 15.29 14.20 -6.60
CA SER A 258 15.84 13.71 -5.32
C SER A 258 17.14 14.43 -4.90
N SER A 259 17.66 15.34 -5.74
CA SER A 259 18.96 15.98 -5.49
C SER A 259 18.87 17.14 -4.50
N GLU A 260 19.95 17.36 -3.76
CA GLU A 260 20.12 18.53 -2.89
C GLU A 260 19.97 19.85 -3.67
N VAL A 261 20.47 19.89 -4.92
CA VAL A 261 20.38 21.08 -5.78
C VAL A 261 18.92 21.40 -6.09
N PHE A 262 18.10 20.40 -6.39
CA PHE A 262 16.67 20.59 -6.62
C PHE A 262 15.98 21.07 -5.35
N ASN A 263 16.23 20.42 -4.22
CA ASN A 263 15.63 20.75 -2.94
C ASN A 263 15.99 22.18 -2.49
N ASN A 264 17.23 22.61 -2.66
CA ASN A 264 17.66 23.99 -2.36
C ASN A 264 16.90 25.04 -3.20
N ASN A 265 16.47 24.70 -4.40
CA ASN A 265 15.71 25.59 -5.29
C ASN A 265 14.19 25.54 -5.04
N TYR A 266 13.62 24.39 -4.71
CA TYR A 266 12.17 24.17 -4.78
C TYR A 266 11.53 23.66 -3.50
N TYR A 267 12.27 23.18 -2.50
CA TYR A 267 11.67 22.84 -1.22
C TYR A 267 11.05 24.07 -0.56
N TYR A 268 9.81 23.95 -0.14
CA TYR A 268 9.02 24.99 0.52
C TYR A 268 8.48 24.46 1.86
N ASP A 269 8.80 25.14 2.94
CA ASP A 269 8.44 24.78 4.32
C ASP A 269 7.24 25.53 4.89
N GLY A 270 6.68 26.48 4.12
CA GLY A 270 5.54 27.29 4.55
C GLY A 270 4.19 26.59 4.30
N ASP A 271 3.11 27.26 4.71
CA ASP A 271 1.74 26.76 4.60
C ASP A 271 1.28 26.65 3.15
N LEU A 272 0.55 25.58 2.84
CA LEU A 272 -0.13 25.30 1.57
C LEU A 272 -1.64 25.08 1.79
N GLY A 273 -2.40 25.13 0.70
CA GLY A 273 -3.86 24.98 0.73
C GLY A 273 -4.61 26.31 0.77
N ALA A 274 -5.88 26.25 1.20
CA ALA A 274 -6.74 27.40 1.42
C ALA A 274 -6.60 27.90 2.86
N LEU A 275 -5.92 29.02 3.03
CA LEU A 275 -5.68 29.68 4.31
C LEU A 275 -6.79 30.71 4.53
N TYR A 276 -7.84 30.29 5.23
CA TYR A 276 -9.07 31.06 5.41
C TYR A 276 -9.02 31.96 6.62
N THR A 277 -9.50 33.20 6.45
CA THR A 277 -10.03 34.07 7.50
C THR A 277 -11.36 34.67 7.00
N LYS A 278 -12.15 35.30 7.89
CA LYS A 278 -13.41 35.98 7.49
C LYS A 278 -13.19 37.13 6.51
N GLU A 279 -12.03 37.76 6.58
CA GLU A 279 -11.70 38.93 5.75
C GLU A 279 -11.14 38.51 4.40
N ALA A 280 -10.45 37.37 4.33
CA ALA A 280 -9.79 36.93 3.11
C ALA A 280 -9.44 35.44 3.16
N THR A 281 -9.33 34.83 1.97
CA THR A 281 -8.72 33.51 1.82
C THR A 281 -7.51 33.59 0.89
N THR A 282 -6.37 33.11 1.37
CA THR A 282 -5.15 32.96 0.55
C THR A 282 -5.00 31.52 0.13
N PHE A 283 -4.95 31.27 -1.17
CA PHE A 283 -4.73 29.95 -1.76
C PHE A 283 -3.28 29.81 -2.14
N LYS A 284 -2.64 28.72 -1.72
CA LYS A 284 -1.24 28.40 -2.04
C LYS A 284 -1.13 26.95 -2.49
N VAL A 285 -0.47 26.73 -3.63
CA VAL A 285 -0.20 25.40 -4.14
C VAL A 285 1.21 25.30 -4.73
N TRP A 286 1.91 24.20 -4.42
CA TRP A 286 3.25 23.96 -4.93
C TRP A 286 3.19 23.22 -6.27
N SER A 287 3.68 23.86 -7.33
CA SER A 287 3.77 23.30 -8.68
C SER A 287 4.85 24.02 -9.49
N PRO A 288 6.12 23.70 -9.26
CA PRO A 288 7.24 24.41 -9.91
C PRO A 288 7.28 24.22 -11.43
N VAL A 289 6.73 23.11 -11.95
CA VAL A 289 6.68 22.82 -13.40
C VAL A 289 5.52 23.50 -14.13
N SER A 290 4.54 24.05 -13.42
CA SER A 290 3.40 24.71 -14.04
C SER A 290 3.80 26.02 -14.68
N THR A 291 3.17 26.29 -15.84
CA THR A 291 3.30 27.57 -16.59
C THR A 291 2.10 28.47 -16.38
N MET A 292 0.95 27.90 -15.96
CA MET A 292 -0.26 28.63 -15.59
C MET A 292 -1.07 27.83 -14.59
N LEU A 293 -1.58 28.51 -13.58
CA LEU A 293 -2.54 27.98 -12.60
C LEU A 293 -3.70 28.96 -12.45
N GLU A 294 -4.90 28.44 -12.51
CA GLU A 294 -6.16 29.19 -12.32
C GLU A 294 -6.92 28.56 -11.16
N LEU A 295 -7.25 29.38 -10.16
CA LEU A 295 -8.18 28.99 -9.11
C LEU A 295 -9.62 29.16 -9.63
N ARG A 296 -10.46 28.15 -9.43
CA ARG A 296 -11.90 28.17 -9.71
C ARG A 296 -12.68 28.05 -8.42
N VAL A 297 -13.54 29.02 -8.14
CA VAL A 297 -14.37 29.05 -6.93
C VAL A 297 -15.85 28.84 -7.32
N TYR A 298 -16.47 27.87 -6.68
CA TYR A 298 -17.85 27.42 -6.92
C TYR A 298 -18.74 27.74 -5.72
N ASP A 299 -20.02 27.97 -5.99
CA ASP A 299 -21.04 28.14 -4.95
C ASP A 299 -21.48 26.83 -4.31
N THR A 300 -21.26 25.68 -4.98
CA THR A 300 -21.65 24.36 -4.50
C THR A 300 -20.59 23.31 -4.77
N GLY A 301 -20.48 22.32 -3.87
CA GLY A 301 -19.64 21.13 -4.03
C GLY A 301 -20.24 20.09 -4.99
N THR A 302 -21.44 20.33 -5.51
CA THR A 302 -22.19 19.41 -6.36
C THR A 302 -22.07 19.83 -7.82
N PRO A 303 -21.35 19.09 -8.68
CA PRO A 303 -21.35 19.31 -10.12
C PRO A 303 -22.69 18.89 -10.74
N GLU A 304 -23.00 19.38 -11.95
CA GLU A 304 -24.22 18.99 -12.66
C GLU A 304 -24.29 17.48 -12.93
N LYS A 305 -23.13 16.86 -13.12
CA LYS A 305 -23.01 15.43 -13.44
C LYS A 305 -21.77 14.83 -12.79
N ILE A 306 -21.89 13.56 -12.43
CA ILE A 306 -20.75 12.72 -12.02
C ILE A 306 -20.67 11.48 -12.92
N THR A 307 -19.51 10.81 -12.90
CA THR A 307 -19.35 9.51 -13.57
C THR A 307 -19.31 8.42 -12.52
N VAL A 308 -20.24 7.48 -12.57
CA VAL A 308 -20.29 6.32 -11.68
C VAL A 308 -20.34 5.05 -12.54
N ASN A 309 -19.40 4.14 -12.33
CA ASN A 309 -19.29 2.90 -13.12
C ASN A 309 -19.33 3.15 -14.64
N GLY A 310 -18.61 4.20 -15.10
CA GLY A 310 -18.54 4.59 -16.51
C GLY A 310 -19.80 5.26 -17.07
N LYS A 311 -20.82 5.49 -16.24
CA LYS A 311 -22.09 6.15 -16.66
C LYS A 311 -22.16 7.57 -16.12
N SER A 312 -22.63 8.50 -16.94
CA SER A 312 -22.91 9.87 -16.51
C SER A 312 -24.26 9.93 -15.78
N VAL A 313 -24.23 10.48 -14.56
CA VAL A 313 -25.41 10.65 -13.67
C VAL A 313 -25.57 12.13 -13.38
N SER A 314 -26.76 12.68 -13.63
CA SER A 314 -27.11 14.07 -13.28
C SER A 314 -27.44 14.18 -11.80
N LEU A 315 -26.95 15.23 -11.15
CA LEU A 315 -27.19 15.49 -9.73
C LEU A 315 -28.20 16.65 -9.56
N ALA A 316 -29.15 16.46 -8.68
CA ALA A 316 -30.10 17.50 -8.34
C ALA A 316 -29.40 18.68 -7.63
N GLY A 317 -29.70 19.91 -8.04
CA GLY A 317 -29.05 21.11 -7.50
C GLY A 317 -27.61 21.32 -7.96
N GLY A 318 -27.09 20.45 -8.83
CA GLY A 318 -25.73 20.57 -9.35
C GLY A 318 -25.54 21.79 -10.23
N ASN A 319 -24.37 22.45 -10.10
CA ASN A 319 -24.00 23.64 -10.86
C ASN A 319 -22.50 23.62 -11.18
N ASN A 320 -22.15 23.90 -12.44
CA ASN A 320 -20.77 23.99 -12.92
C ASN A 320 -20.27 25.43 -13.08
N SER A 321 -21.06 26.43 -12.73
CA SER A 321 -20.65 27.84 -12.79
C SER A 321 -19.60 28.15 -11.72
N TYR A 322 -18.56 28.87 -12.09
CA TYR A 322 -17.47 29.28 -11.20
C TYR A 322 -16.98 30.70 -11.47
N LYS A 323 -16.36 31.33 -10.48
CA LYS A 323 -15.50 32.49 -10.66
C LYS A 323 -14.05 32.00 -10.79
N SER A 324 -13.32 32.56 -11.75
CA SER A 324 -11.91 32.21 -11.96
C SER A 324 -10.97 33.32 -11.54
N TYR A 325 -9.82 32.92 -11.00
CA TYR A 325 -8.77 33.83 -10.54
C TYR A 325 -7.41 33.29 -10.97
N GLN A 326 -6.63 34.14 -11.69
CA GLN A 326 -5.28 33.78 -12.06
C GLN A 326 -4.39 33.76 -10.82
N MET A 327 -3.58 32.73 -10.69
CA MET A 327 -2.59 32.64 -9.63
C MET A 327 -1.24 33.16 -10.10
N THR A 328 -0.44 33.66 -9.18
CA THR A 328 0.91 34.20 -9.42
C THR A 328 1.95 33.21 -8.89
N LYS A 329 2.94 32.87 -9.75
CA LYS A 329 4.06 32.01 -9.37
C LYS A 329 5.04 32.81 -8.53
N GLY A 330 5.31 32.39 -7.31
CA GLY A 330 6.26 32.95 -6.38
C GLY A 330 7.54 32.13 -6.29
N GLU A 331 8.28 32.35 -5.20
CA GLU A 331 9.50 31.61 -4.88
C GLU A 331 9.24 30.13 -4.66
N LYS A 332 10.26 29.29 -4.82
CA LYS A 332 10.22 27.84 -4.64
C LYS A 332 9.15 27.11 -5.48
N GLY A 333 8.59 27.77 -6.49
CA GLY A 333 7.55 27.21 -7.35
C GLY A 333 6.15 27.16 -6.72
N VAL A 334 5.91 27.95 -5.67
CA VAL A 334 4.59 28.11 -5.06
C VAL A 334 3.75 29.11 -5.84
N TRP A 335 2.54 28.72 -6.18
CA TRP A 335 1.55 29.60 -6.79
C TRP A 335 0.59 30.11 -5.72
N SER A 336 0.21 31.38 -5.78
CA SER A 336 -0.71 31.97 -4.80
C SER A 336 -1.66 33.00 -5.40
N THR A 337 -2.80 33.15 -4.76
CA THR A 337 -3.75 34.26 -4.96
C THR A 337 -4.53 34.50 -3.68
N THR A 338 -4.94 35.74 -3.42
CA THR A 338 -5.75 36.11 -2.25
C THR A 338 -7.05 36.74 -2.71
N ILE A 339 -8.17 36.28 -2.14
CA ILE A 339 -9.51 36.82 -2.39
C ILE A 339 -9.97 37.47 -1.09
N ASN A 340 -10.24 38.79 -1.12
CA ASN A 340 -10.66 39.59 0.06
C ASN A 340 -12.18 39.54 0.23
N GLU A 341 -12.71 38.33 0.41
CA GLU A 341 -14.13 38.05 0.67
C GLU A 341 -14.21 36.90 1.67
N ASP A 342 -15.30 36.80 2.43
CA ASP A 342 -15.63 35.63 3.24
C ASP A 342 -16.06 34.49 2.30
N LEU A 343 -15.21 33.49 2.18
CA LEU A 343 -15.43 32.34 1.31
C LEU A 343 -15.78 31.05 2.08
N ALA A 344 -16.08 31.13 3.39
CA ALA A 344 -16.52 29.96 4.15
C ALA A 344 -17.70 29.25 3.44
N GLY A 345 -17.64 27.93 3.32
CA GLY A 345 -18.67 27.13 2.66
C GLY A 345 -18.64 27.16 1.14
N LYS A 346 -17.76 27.93 0.50
CA LYS A 346 -17.52 27.83 -0.94
C LYS A 346 -16.60 26.66 -1.26
N TYR A 347 -16.63 26.25 -2.53
CA TYR A 347 -15.83 25.13 -3.02
C TYR A 347 -14.84 25.63 -4.08
N TYR A 348 -13.74 24.87 -4.26
CA TYR A 348 -12.72 25.31 -5.20
C TYR A 348 -11.97 24.13 -5.83
N THR A 349 -11.35 24.40 -6.97
CA THR A 349 -10.40 23.53 -7.67
C THR A 349 -9.28 24.36 -8.29
N TYR A 350 -8.23 23.70 -8.76
CA TYR A 350 -7.20 24.33 -9.58
C TYR A 350 -7.27 23.80 -11.01
N ALA A 351 -7.15 24.69 -12.00
CA ALA A 351 -6.94 24.32 -13.40
C ALA A 351 -5.45 24.48 -13.73
N VAL A 352 -4.79 23.37 -13.96
CA VAL A 352 -3.33 23.27 -14.08
C VAL A 352 -2.91 23.21 -15.56
N THR A 353 -1.92 24.02 -15.93
CA THR A 353 -1.26 23.94 -17.24
C THR A 353 0.24 23.79 -17.05
N ASN A 354 0.79 22.72 -17.62
CA ASN A 354 2.23 22.43 -17.68
C ASN A 354 2.57 21.69 -18.99
N SER A 355 3.77 21.15 -19.12
CA SER A 355 4.18 20.42 -20.32
C SER A 355 3.33 19.20 -20.68
N SER A 356 2.64 18.59 -19.69
CA SER A 356 1.83 17.37 -19.84
C SER A 356 0.33 17.65 -19.89
N TYR A 357 -0.14 18.72 -19.28
CA TYR A 357 -1.55 19.03 -19.11
C TYR A 357 -1.89 20.44 -19.53
N LYS A 358 -3.08 20.64 -20.11
CA LYS A 358 -3.62 21.95 -20.50
C LYS A 358 -4.95 22.19 -19.78
N SER A 359 -4.93 23.12 -18.81
CA SER A 359 -6.10 23.52 -18.02
C SER A 359 -6.85 22.31 -17.42
N LEU A 360 -6.08 21.32 -16.91
CA LEU A 360 -6.68 20.14 -16.26
C LEU A 360 -7.10 20.52 -14.86
N GLU A 361 -8.39 20.27 -14.57
CA GLU A 361 -8.97 20.58 -13.26
C GLU A 361 -8.68 19.46 -12.25
N ILE A 362 -8.21 19.88 -11.07
CA ILE A 362 -7.89 18.98 -9.94
C ILE A 362 -8.36 19.57 -8.62
N VAL A 363 -8.55 18.71 -7.62
CA VAL A 363 -8.73 19.11 -6.23
C VAL A 363 -7.36 19.43 -5.61
N ASP A 364 -7.33 20.41 -4.73
CA ASP A 364 -6.14 20.74 -3.95
C ASP A 364 -5.71 19.57 -3.06
N PRO A 365 -4.46 19.08 -3.12
CA PRO A 365 -3.98 18.05 -2.17
C PRO A 365 -4.15 18.43 -0.69
N TYR A 366 -4.15 19.73 -0.38
CA TYR A 366 -4.35 20.27 0.97
C TYR A 366 -5.80 20.62 1.30
N ALA A 367 -6.79 20.30 0.45
CA ALA A 367 -8.20 20.49 0.76
C ALA A 367 -8.58 19.73 2.04
N LYS A 368 -9.26 20.41 2.99
CA LYS A 368 -9.58 19.90 4.32
C LYS A 368 -11.02 19.39 4.44
N SER A 369 -11.84 19.65 3.44
CA SER A 369 -13.15 19.06 3.22
C SER A 369 -13.49 19.15 1.73
N ALA A 370 -14.55 18.46 1.30
CA ALA A 370 -14.99 18.45 -0.09
C ALA A 370 -16.51 18.26 -0.23
N GLY A 371 -17.01 18.56 -1.41
CA GLY A 371 -18.35 18.16 -1.84
C GLY A 371 -18.41 16.70 -2.24
N ILE A 372 -19.55 16.33 -2.87
CA ILE A 372 -19.86 14.93 -3.24
C ILE A 372 -18.71 14.27 -4.03
N ASN A 373 -18.36 13.04 -3.66
CA ASN A 373 -17.32 12.21 -4.28
C ASN A 373 -15.94 12.89 -4.31
N GLY A 374 -15.66 13.83 -3.39
CA GLY A 374 -14.37 14.52 -3.31
C GLY A 374 -14.01 15.41 -4.50
N LEU A 375 -14.98 15.78 -5.37
CA LEU A 375 -14.69 16.41 -6.65
C LEU A 375 -14.34 17.89 -6.59
N ARG A 376 -14.67 18.59 -5.51
CA ARG A 376 -14.32 19.99 -5.25
C ARG A 376 -13.93 20.15 -3.80
N GLY A 377 -12.76 20.70 -3.51
CA GLY A 377 -12.34 21.05 -2.16
C GLY A 377 -13.24 22.15 -1.58
N MET A 378 -13.47 22.14 -0.27
CA MET A 378 -14.27 23.12 0.43
C MET A 378 -13.38 24.06 1.26
N ILE A 379 -13.74 25.34 1.29
CA ILE A 379 -13.13 26.36 2.17
C ILE A 379 -13.89 26.30 3.50
N VAL A 380 -13.20 25.89 4.57
CA VAL A 380 -13.80 25.57 5.87
C VAL A 380 -13.47 26.65 6.91
N ASP A 381 -14.50 27.19 7.56
CA ASP A 381 -14.35 27.80 8.89
C ASP A 381 -14.52 26.69 9.96
N PHE A 382 -13.40 26.23 10.51
CA PHE A 382 -13.43 25.13 11.49
C PHE A 382 -14.13 25.52 12.80
N ASN A 383 -14.23 26.80 13.14
CA ASN A 383 -14.98 27.25 14.32
C ASN A 383 -16.47 26.89 14.23
N GLU A 384 -17.03 26.83 13.01
CA GLU A 384 -18.41 26.44 12.78
C GLU A 384 -18.65 24.92 12.86
N THR A 385 -17.58 24.12 13.01
CA THR A 385 -17.66 22.65 13.02
C THR A 385 -17.57 22.07 14.44
N ASN A 386 -17.22 22.85 15.42
CA ASN A 386 -16.98 22.37 16.79
C ASN A 386 -18.30 22.08 17.52
N PRO A 387 -18.52 20.87 18.03
CA PRO A 387 -19.64 20.59 18.94
C PRO A 387 -19.45 21.31 20.25
N LEU A 388 -20.55 21.53 20.99
CA LEU A 388 -20.50 22.15 22.30
C LEU A 388 -19.55 21.37 23.24
N GLY A 389 -18.58 22.07 23.84
CA GLY A 389 -17.58 21.49 24.74
C GLY A 389 -16.42 20.84 24.00
N TRP A 390 -16.21 21.15 22.69
CA TRP A 390 -15.09 20.60 21.91
C TRP A 390 -13.72 20.99 22.48
N ASP A 391 -13.60 22.17 23.06
CA ASP A 391 -12.33 22.66 23.62
C ASP A 391 -11.88 21.83 24.85
N ASP A 392 -12.83 21.17 25.54
CA ASP A 392 -12.55 20.30 26.69
C ASP A 392 -12.11 18.88 26.25
N VAL A 393 -12.30 18.50 24.96
CA VAL A 393 -11.89 17.20 24.43
C VAL A 393 -10.37 17.19 24.31
N ASN A 394 -9.75 16.20 24.93
CA ASN A 394 -8.29 16.01 24.87
C ASN A 394 -7.97 14.53 24.73
N VAL A 395 -6.87 14.23 24.04
CA VAL A 395 -6.33 12.86 23.99
C VAL A 395 -6.09 12.37 25.43
N ILE A 396 -6.67 11.22 25.76
CA ILE A 396 -6.49 10.62 27.08
C ILE A 396 -5.09 9.98 27.10
N ASN A 397 -4.31 10.37 28.12
CA ASN A 397 -2.94 9.90 28.24
C ASN A 397 -2.90 8.50 28.87
N TYR A 398 -2.95 7.47 28.03
CA TYR A 398 -2.70 6.09 28.41
C TYR A 398 -1.23 5.72 28.15
N ASP A 399 -0.66 4.85 29.00
CA ASP A 399 0.59 4.20 28.63
C ASP A 399 0.36 3.34 27.36
N SER A 400 1.19 3.53 26.34
CA SER A 400 1.00 2.87 25.03
C SER A 400 0.97 1.35 25.12
N GLN A 401 1.69 0.75 26.09
CA GLN A 401 1.70 -0.70 26.27
C GLN A 401 0.45 -1.23 26.99
N SER A 402 -0.34 -0.36 27.64
CA SER A 402 -1.61 -0.72 28.24
C SER A 402 -2.80 -0.54 27.30
N LEU A 403 -2.56 -0.14 26.06
CA LEU A 403 -3.61 0.02 25.07
C LEU A 403 -4.23 -1.32 24.68
N THR A 404 -5.56 -1.30 24.62
CA THR A 404 -6.41 -2.35 24.07
C THR A 404 -7.14 -1.78 22.87
N VAL A 405 -6.61 -2.06 21.68
CA VAL A 405 -7.07 -1.49 20.41
C VAL A 405 -8.13 -2.39 19.78
N TYR A 406 -9.30 -1.81 19.53
CA TYR A 406 -10.44 -2.44 18.84
C TYR A 406 -10.56 -1.88 17.43
N GLU A 407 -10.17 -2.68 16.43
CA GLU A 407 -10.27 -2.30 15.03
C GLU A 407 -11.71 -2.41 14.53
N CYS A 408 -12.27 -1.33 13.99
CA CYS A 408 -13.63 -1.32 13.51
C CYS A 408 -13.82 -0.43 12.27
N HIS A 409 -14.64 -0.90 11.32
CA HIS A 409 -15.11 -0.10 10.20
C HIS A 409 -16.40 0.64 10.59
N ILE A 410 -16.57 1.89 10.16
CA ILE A 410 -17.74 2.73 10.51
C ILE A 410 -19.06 2.00 10.23
N ALA A 411 -19.20 1.35 9.09
CA ALA A 411 -20.45 0.68 8.74
C ALA A 411 -20.62 -0.69 9.43
N ASP A 412 -19.56 -1.42 9.74
CA ASP A 412 -19.65 -2.77 10.33
C ASP A 412 -20.44 -2.75 11.65
N LEU A 413 -20.17 -1.74 12.48
CA LEU A 413 -20.75 -1.61 13.82
C LEU A 413 -22.28 -1.53 13.79
N THR A 414 -22.86 -0.97 12.72
CA THR A 414 -24.28 -0.58 12.70
C THR A 414 -25.07 -1.09 11.48
N SER A 415 -24.44 -1.90 10.60
CA SER A 415 -25.10 -2.39 9.37
C SER A 415 -26.04 -3.56 9.62
N SER A 416 -25.86 -4.31 10.70
CA SER A 416 -26.70 -5.46 11.05
C SER A 416 -28.10 -5.06 11.50
N THR A 417 -29.09 -5.88 11.14
CA THR A 417 -30.45 -5.75 11.67
C THR A 417 -30.53 -5.98 13.18
N THR A 418 -29.50 -6.60 13.77
CA THR A 418 -29.40 -6.81 15.23
C THR A 418 -28.83 -5.62 15.98
N TRP A 419 -28.39 -4.55 15.28
CA TRP A 419 -27.96 -3.31 15.94
C TRP A 419 -29.13 -2.58 16.62
N ASN A 420 -30.29 -2.50 15.94
CA ASN A 420 -31.54 -1.95 16.46
C ASN A 420 -31.47 -0.48 16.94
N GLY A 421 -30.62 0.33 16.33
CA GLY A 421 -30.58 1.79 16.48
C GLY A 421 -31.44 2.50 15.44
N THR A 422 -31.27 3.84 15.29
CA THR A 422 -31.99 4.65 14.35
C THR A 422 -31.60 4.30 12.90
N ALA A 423 -32.54 3.77 12.10
CA ALA A 423 -32.25 3.24 10.77
C ALA A 423 -31.56 4.26 9.84
N SER A 424 -31.87 5.56 9.92
CA SER A 424 -31.23 6.60 9.10
C SER A 424 -29.76 6.88 9.50
N LYS A 425 -29.37 6.51 10.70
CA LYS A 425 -28.01 6.64 11.22
C LYS A 425 -27.13 5.41 10.97
N ALA A 426 -27.74 4.28 10.57
CA ALA A 426 -26.97 3.08 10.27
C ALA A 426 -25.87 3.35 9.23
N LYS A 427 -24.67 2.81 9.46
CA LYS A 427 -23.51 2.93 8.55
C LYS A 427 -22.93 4.35 8.43
N THR A 428 -23.21 5.24 9.39
CA THR A 428 -22.71 6.62 9.41
C THR A 428 -21.94 6.92 10.71
N TYR A 429 -21.23 8.07 10.72
CA TYR A 429 -20.61 8.59 11.94
C TYR A 429 -21.62 8.71 13.08
N GLN A 430 -22.84 9.19 12.81
CA GLN A 430 -23.89 9.32 13.83
C GLN A 430 -24.29 7.98 14.45
N GLY A 431 -24.41 6.92 13.63
CA GLY A 431 -24.73 5.58 14.14
C GLY A 431 -23.59 5.01 14.97
N PHE A 432 -22.34 5.35 14.64
CA PHE A 432 -21.16 4.85 15.35
C PHE A 432 -21.10 5.31 16.81
N TYR A 433 -21.68 6.47 17.15
CA TYR A 433 -21.76 6.96 18.53
C TYR A 433 -23.20 6.97 19.11
N GLU A 434 -24.17 6.39 18.41
CA GLU A 434 -25.55 6.33 18.94
C GLU A 434 -25.62 5.43 20.17
N ALA A 435 -26.01 6.04 21.30
CA ALA A 435 -26.15 5.37 22.60
C ALA A 435 -27.53 4.74 22.78
N SER A 436 -27.65 3.89 23.80
CA SER A 436 -28.89 3.21 24.21
C SER A 436 -29.43 2.23 23.18
N THR A 437 -28.55 1.66 22.35
CA THR A 437 -28.91 0.60 21.40
C THR A 437 -28.74 -0.78 22.02
N SER A 438 -29.65 -1.70 21.69
CA SER A 438 -29.66 -3.05 22.26
C SER A 438 -30.36 -4.03 21.33
N TYR A 439 -30.03 -5.30 21.46
CA TYR A 439 -30.69 -6.42 20.77
C TYR A 439 -31.26 -7.42 21.78
N THR A 440 -32.50 -7.84 21.54
CA THR A 440 -33.20 -8.81 22.41
C THR A 440 -33.59 -10.04 21.60
N SER A 441 -33.28 -11.23 22.13
CA SER A 441 -33.74 -12.49 21.59
C SER A 441 -34.21 -13.36 22.76
N GLY A 442 -35.48 -13.77 22.70
CA GLY A 442 -36.12 -14.44 23.85
C GLY A 442 -36.17 -13.53 25.08
N ASN A 443 -35.58 -13.98 26.17
CA ASN A 443 -35.52 -13.23 27.44
C ASN A 443 -34.16 -12.55 27.67
N THR A 444 -33.23 -12.62 26.68
CA THR A 444 -31.89 -12.06 26.83
C THR A 444 -31.74 -10.81 26.00
N THR A 445 -31.27 -9.75 26.64
CA THR A 445 -30.96 -8.46 26.01
C THR A 445 -29.46 -8.17 26.14
N VAL A 446 -28.83 -7.75 25.04
CA VAL A 446 -27.42 -7.33 24.98
C VAL A 446 -27.28 -5.93 24.42
N LYS A 447 -26.28 -5.18 24.87
CA LYS A 447 -25.91 -3.89 24.28
C LYS A 447 -25.29 -4.08 22.90
N THR A 448 -25.53 -3.12 22.02
CA THR A 448 -25.05 -3.09 20.63
C THR A 448 -24.34 -1.76 20.34
N GLY A 449 -23.62 -1.66 19.22
CA GLY A 449 -23.01 -0.42 18.76
C GLY A 449 -22.07 0.20 19.78
N PHE A 450 -22.20 1.49 20.00
CA PHE A 450 -21.38 2.27 20.93
C PHE A 450 -21.40 1.72 22.36
N ASP A 451 -22.59 1.35 22.86
CA ASP A 451 -22.71 0.83 24.23
C ASP A 451 -22.09 -0.59 24.38
N HIS A 452 -22.01 -1.37 23.30
CA HIS A 452 -21.27 -2.61 23.29
C HIS A 452 -19.76 -2.36 23.46
N ILE A 453 -19.18 -1.40 22.73
CA ILE A 453 -17.75 -1.05 22.85
C ILE A 453 -17.43 -0.57 24.28
N LYS A 454 -18.30 0.29 24.85
CA LYS A 454 -18.13 0.72 26.25
C LYS A 454 -18.21 -0.45 27.24
N GLU A 455 -19.14 -1.38 27.00
CA GLU A 455 -19.31 -2.56 27.85
C GLU A 455 -18.14 -3.51 27.76
N LEU A 456 -17.56 -3.66 26.58
CA LEU A 456 -16.36 -4.48 26.36
C LEU A 456 -15.16 -3.94 27.13
N GLY A 457 -15.07 -2.62 27.29
CA GLY A 457 -14.09 -1.95 28.14
C GLY A 457 -12.76 -1.64 27.46
N VAL A 458 -12.67 -1.69 26.13
CA VAL A 458 -11.46 -1.24 25.39
C VAL A 458 -11.24 0.25 25.61
N ASN A 459 -9.99 0.69 25.63
CA ASN A 459 -9.62 2.09 25.82
C ASN A 459 -9.25 2.82 24.53
N THR A 460 -9.20 2.10 23.40
CA THR A 460 -8.83 2.68 22.11
C THR A 460 -9.60 1.99 20.98
N VAL A 461 -10.14 2.76 20.05
CA VAL A 461 -10.75 2.27 18.80
C VAL A 461 -9.91 2.76 17.62
N GLN A 462 -9.47 1.82 16.79
CA GLN A 462 -8.88 2.10 15.47
C GLN A 462 -9.96 2.03 14.41
N LEU A 463 -10.20 3.15 13.73
CA LEU A 463 -11.10 3.18 12.58
C LEU A 463 -10.36 2.80 11.30
N LEU A 464 -10.94 1.88 10.51
CA LEU A 464 -10.50 1.68 9.13
C LEU A 464 -10.56 3.03 8.38
N PRO A 465 -9.91 3.16 7.19
CA PRO A 465 -9.75 4.45 6.54
C PRO A 465 -11.05 5.26 6.46
N ILE A 466 -11.00 6.49 6.96
CA ILE A 466 -12.14 7.43 7.00
C ILE A 466 -11.88 8.71 6.20
N PHE A 467 -10.76 8.77 5.46
CA PHE A 467 -10.56 9.85 4.49
C PHE A 467 -11.34 9.54 3.20
N ASP A 468 -11.44 10.55 2.34
CA ASP A 468 -12.17 10.52 1.07
C ASP A 468 -11.62 9.43 0.12
N GLN A 469 -12.51 8.58 -0.33
CA GLN A 469 -12.24 7.36 -1.08
C GLN A 469 -12.88 7.44 -2.48
N ALA A 470 -12.38 6.64 -3.42
CA ALA A 470 -12.94 6.55 -4.77
C ALA A 470 -14.26 5.75 -4.81
N ASN A 471 -15.20 6.10 -3.95
CA ASN A 471 -16.51 5.47 -3.82
C ASN A 471 -17.63 6.42 -4.28
N ASP A 472 -18.83 5.87 -4.52
CA ASP A 472 -20.03 6.67 -4.70
C ASP A 472 -20.59 7.03 -3.32
N GLU A 473 -20.47 8.29 -2.92
CA GLU A 473 -20.90 8.77 -1.61
C GLU A 473 -22.43 8.93 -1.47
N ARG A 474 -23.18 8.88 -2.57
CA ARG A 474 -24.64 9.05 -2.54
C ARG A 474 -25.29 7.97 -1.67
N LEU A 475 -26.05 8.37 -0.67
CA LEU A 475 -26.58 7.47 0.35
C LEU A 475 -27.44 6.33 -0.19
N GLU A 476 -28.16 6.58 -1.29
CA GLU A 476 -29.03 5.59 -1.94
C GLU A 476 -28.29 4.55 -2.77
N THR A 477 -27.05 4.83 -3.18
CA THR A 477 -26.25 3.96 -4.07
C THR A 477 -24.93 3.52 -3.47
N ARG A 478 -24.56 4.05 -2.29
CA ARG A 478 -23.30 3.67 -1.62
C ARG A 478 -23.17 2.17 -1.42
N SER A 479 -21.99 1.65 -1.66
CA SER A 479 -21.61 0.26 -1.44
C SER A 479 -20.58 0.15 -0.33
N PHE A 480 -20.40 -1.05 0.21
CA PHE A 480 -19.36 -1.30 1.18
C PHE A 480 -17.98 -1.26 0.53
N ASN A 481 -17.03 -0.61 1.18
CA ASN A 481 -15.60 -0.66 0.85
C ASN A 481 -14.80 -0.40 2.14
N TRP A 482 -13.66 -1.08 2.33
CA TRP A 482 -12.80 -0.83 3.49
C TRP A 482 -12.16 0.56 3.50
N GLY A 483 -11.95 1.16 2.31
CA GLY A 483 -11.42 2.51 2.20
C GLY A 483 -9.96 2.62 1.74
N TYR A 484 -9.30 1.53 1.36
CA TYR A 484 -7.91 1.54 0.88
C TYR A 484 -7.79 1.93 -0.61
N ASN A 485 -8.57 2.94 -1.03
CA ASN A 485 -8.57 3.54 -2.36
C ASN A 485 -8.63 5.07 -2.28
N PRO A 486 -7.60 5.74 -1.70
CA PRO A 486 -7.64 7.15 -1.33
C PRO A 486 -7.71 8.10 -2.54
N LEU A 487 -8.48 9.18 -2.37
CA LEU A 487 -8.56 10.33 -3.27
C LEU A 487 -7.95 11.59 -2.64
N ASN A 488 -8.52 12.05 -1.52
CA ASN A 488 -8.11 13.28 -0.84
C ASN A 488 -7.81 13.00 0.65
N TYR A 489 -6.53 12.95 1.01
CA TYR A 489 -6.06 12.45 2.32
C TYR A 489 -6.51 13.29 3.53
N ASN A 490 -6.77 14.61 3.37
CA ASN A 490 -7.18 15.49 4.46
C ASN A 490 -8.70 15.67 4.54
N VAL A 491 -9.46 15.06 3.64
CA VAL A 491 -10.91 15.13 3.57
C VAL A 491 -11.51 13.89 4.22
N LEU A 492 -12.50 14.04 5.09
CA LEU A 492 -13.24 12.91 5.64
C LEU A 492 -14.19 12.30 4.60
N GLU A 493 -14.42 10.99 4.66
CA GLU A 493 -15.30 10.24 3.75
C GLU A 493 -16.76 10.67 3.89
N GLY A 494 -17.35 11.08 2.75
CA GLY A 494 -18.73 11.59 2.73
C GLY A 494 -19.79 10.50 2.83
N SER A 495 -19.53 9.27 2.40
CA SER A 495 -20.51 8.18 2.49
C SER A 495 -20.83 7.77 3.94
N TYR A 496 -19.99 8.19 4.91
CA TYR A 496 -20.25 8.00 6.35
C TYR A 496 -20.98 9.15 6.98
N SER A 497 -21.23 10.28 6.28
CA SER A 497 -22.01 11.39 6.80
C SER A 497 -23.50 11.23 6.47
N SER A 498 -24.35 11.97 7.17
CA SER A 498 -25.79 12.03 6.89
C SER A 498 -26.12 12.87 5.65
N ASP A 499 -25.21 13.75 5.23
CA ASP A 499 -25.29 14.54 4.00
C ASP A 499 -23.92 14.64 3.31
N PRO A 500 -23.64 13.84 2.30
CA PRO A 500 -22.37 13.87 1.57
C PRO A 500 -22.21 15.08 0.64
N TYR A 501 -23.28 15.85 0.39
CA TYR A 501 -23.24 17.04 -0.47
C TYR A 501 -22.71 18.28 0.25
N ASP A 502 -22.87 18.34 1.58
CA ASP A 502 -22.37 19.42 2.44
C ASP A 502 -21.09 18.98 3.18
N GLY A 503 -19.96 19.56 2.79
CA GLY A 503 -18.65 19.23 3.39
C GLY A 503 -18.52 19.59 4.88
N TYR A 504 -19.38 20.45 5.46
CA TYR A 504 -19.41 20.71 6.91
C TYR A 504 -19.99 19.54 7.70
N VAL A 505 -20.97 18.82 7.14
CA VAL A 505 -21.70 17.77 7.87
C VAL A 505 -20.76 16.64 8.27
N ARG A 506 -19.89 16.18 7.36
CA ARG A 506 -18.91 15.12 7.64
C ARG A 506 -17.95 15.48 8.77
N ILE A 507 -17.53 16.76 8.85
CA ILE A 507 -16.63 17.24 9.90
C ILE A 507 -17.35 17.28 11.25
N LYS A 508 -18.55 17.89 11.30
CA LYS A 508 -19.34 18.02 12.54
C LYS A 508 -19.65 16.66 13.16
N GLU A 509 -20.15 15.74 12.34
CA GLU A 509 -20.52 14.39 12.80
C GLU A 509 -19.31 13.59 13.28
N PHE A 510 -18.15 13.73 12.62
CA PHE A 510 -16.95 13.07 13.07
C PHE A 510 -16.40 13.67 14.37
N LYS A 511 -16.43 14.98 14.54
CA LYS A 511 -16.07 15.62 15.83
C LYS A 511 -17.00 15.20 16.97
N GLU A 512 -18.31 15.06 16.72
CA GLU A 512 -19.26 14.52 17.69
C GLU A 512 -18.93 13.07 18.07
N LEU A 513 -18.54 12.24 17.08
CA LEU A 513 -18.08 10.88 17.33
C LEU A 513 -16.86 10.88 18.25
N VAL A 514 -15.80 11.62 17.89
CA VAL A 514 -14.57 11.69 18.70
C VAL A 514 -14.88 12.15 20.13
N LYS A 515 -15.73 13.19 20.28
CA LYS A 515 -16.15 13.69 21.58
C LYS A 515 -16.88 12.62 22.41
N ALA A 516 -17.83 11.90 21.80
CA ALA A 516 -18.62 10.87 22.50
C ALA A 516 -17.72 9.71 22.98
N TYR A 517 -16.74 9.30 22.18
CA TYR A 517 -15.78 8.28 22.57
C TYR A 517 -14.83 8.78 23.65
N ASN A 518 -14.32 10.00 23.54
CA ASN A 518 -13.46 10.62 24.55
C ASN A 518 -14.17 10.74 25.91
N GLU A 519 -15.44 11.19 25.94
CA GLU A 519 -16.27 11.22 27.15
C GLU A 519 -16.51 9.83 27.74
N ALA A 520 -16.44 8.78 26.96
CA ALA A 520 -16.51 7.39 27.41
C ALA A 520 -15.16 6.81 27.87
N GLY A 521 -14.07 7.59 27.82
CA GLY A 521 -12.72 7.12 28.16
C GLY A 521 -12.07 6.33 27.04
N ILE A 522 -12.44 6.57 25.77
CA ILE A 522 -11.96 5.80 24.64
C ILE A 522 -11.29 6.75 23.63
N ASN A 523 -10.04 6.49 23.32
CA ASN A 523 -9.28 7.18 22.31
C ASN A 523 -9.61 6.70 20.89
N ILE A 524 -9.41 7.55 19.87
CA ILE A 524 -9.60 7.21 18.46
C ILE A 524 -8.26 7.25 17.70
N ILE A 525 -7.91 6.16 17.03
CA ILE A 525 -6.80 6.04 16.09
C ILE A 525 -7.38 5.97 14.67
N MET A 526 -6.73 6.66 13.73
CA MET A 526 -7.09 6.64 12.31
C MET A 526 -6.14 5.75 11.51
N ASP A 527 -6.70 4.89 10.69
CA ASP A 527 -5.94 4.15 9.68
C ASP A 527 -5.69 5.06 8.46
N VAL A 528 -4.42 5.19 8.07
CA VAL A 528 -3.98 6.10 6.99
C VAL A 528 -3.21 5.35 5.89
N VAL A 529 -3.49 5.70 4.64
CA VAL A 529 -3.01 5.01 3.43
C VAL A 529 -2.18 5.96 2.57
N TYR A 530 -1.08 6.49 3.11
CA TYR A 530 -0.21 7.40 2.35
C TYR A 530 0.65 6.69 1.31
N ASN A 531 0.66 5.36 1.27
CA ASN A 531 1.55 4.57 0.42
C ASN A 531 1.14 4.54 -1.07
N HIS A 532 -0.11 4.85 -1.42
CA HIS A 532 -0.60 4.92 -2.80
C HIS A 532 -1.83 5.82 -2.93
N VAL A 533 -2.21 6.14 -4.16
CA VAL A 533 -3.49 6.77 -4.52
C VAL A 533 -4.35 5.79 -5.32
N ASN A 534 -5.68 5.99 -5.31
CA ASN A 534 -6.60 5.14 -6.07
C ASN A 534 -6.21 4.99 -7.55
N SER A 535 -5.75 6.06 -8.18
CA SER A 535 -5.29 6.04 -9.57
C SER A 535 -4.21 7.09 -9.78
N LEU A 536 -3.05 6.68 -10.31
CA LEU A 536 -1.99 7.60 -10.67
C LEU A 536 -2.44 8.56 -11.79
N ALA A 537 -3.16 8.04 -12.79
CA ALA A 537 -3.62 8.83 -13.92
C ALA A 537 -4.54 9.97 -13.45
N LYS A 538 -4.10 11.21 -13.63
CA LYS A 538 -4.79 12.43 -13.21
C LYS A 538 -4.91 12.61 -11.69
N SER A 539 -4.05 11.95 -10.90
CA SER A 539 -3.97 12.29 -9.49
C SER A 539 -3.55 13.76 -9.33
N ASN A 540 -4.09 14.44 -8.33
CA ASN A 540 -3.77 15.83 -8.07
C ASN A 540 -2.26 16.05 -7.86
N PHE A 541 -1.57 15.12 -7.21
CA PHE A 541 -0.11 15.16 -7.02
C PHE A 541 0.66 15.06 -8.34
N ASP A 542 0.33 14.07 -9.19
CA ASP A 542 1.05 13.87 -10.45
C ASP A 542 0.75 14.98 -11.47
N VAL A 543 -0.46 15.54 -11.43
CA VAL A 543 -0.81 16.69 -12.30
C VAL A 543 -0.03 17.95 -11.90
N LEU A 544 0.16 18.20 -10.60
CA LEU A 544 0.94 19.35 -10.09
C LEU A 544 2.43 19.19 -10.34
N MET A 545 2.97 17.99 -10.19
CA MET A 545 4.40 17.72 -10.35
C MET A 545 4.63 16.30 -10.87
N PRO A 546 4.54 16.08 -12.19
CA PRO A 546 4.74 14.77 -12.81
C PRO A 546 6.10 14.15 -12.45
N ASN A 547 6.09 12.86 -12.14
CA ASN A 547 7.27 12.06 -11.79
C ASN A 547 7.98 12.49 -10.48
N TYR A 548 7.34 13.21 -9.58
CA TYR A 548 7.93 13.62 -8.31
C TYR A 548 7.38 12.83 -7.11
N TYR A 549 6.07 12.81 -6.97
CA TYR A 549 5.40 12.27 -5.78
C TYR A 549 5.30 10.74 -5.75
N PHE A 550 5.62 10.10 -6.86
CA PHE A 550 5.52 8.64 -7.03
C PHE A 550 6.86 8.06 -7.45
N ARG A 551 7.09 6.79 -7.10
CA ARG A 551 8.27 6.05 -7.53
C ARG A 551 8.07 5.41 -8.89
N TYR A 552 9.13 5.37 -9.67
CA TYR A 552 9.14 4.80 -11.03
C TYR A 552 10.29 3.81 -11.18
N SER A 553 10.06 2.77 -11.98
CA SER A 553 11.07 1.82 -12.43
C SER A 553 10.97 1.70 -13.95
N ASN A 554 12.08 1.90 -14.66
CA ASN A 554 12.14 1.81 -16.12
C ASN A 554 11.03 2.61 -16.86
N GLY A 555 10.69 3.80 -16.35
CA GLY A 555 9.68 4.67 -16.95
C GLY A 555 8.22 4.31 -16.63
N SER A 556 7.98 3.22 -15.90
CA SER A 556 6.67 2.81 -15.40
C SER A 556 6.54 3.10 -13.92
N ALA A 557 5.33 3.33 -13.44
CA ALA A 557 5.09 3.49 -12.01
C ALA A 557 5.49 2.20 -11.25
N SER A 558 6.22 2.36 -10.16
CA SER A 558 6.51 1.27 -9.23
C SER A 558 5.23 0.82 -8.54
N ASN A 559 5.09 -0.48 -8.27
CA ASN A 559 3.87 -1.08 -7.72
C ASN A 559 4.12 -1.79 -6.38
N GLY A 560 4.93 -1.18 -5.52
CA GLY A 560 5.19 -1.71 -4.19
C GLY A 560 3.95 -1.82 -3.30
N SER A 561 2.89 -1.08 -3.59
CA SER A 561 1.60 -1.20 -2.91
C SER A 561 0.76 -2.41 -3.35
N GLY A 562 1.02 -2.96 -4.54
CA GLY A 562 0.11 -3.92 -5.19
C GLY A 562 -1.14 -3.27 -5.81
N CYS A 563 -1.30 -1.94 -5.71
CA CYS A 563 -2.46 -1.16 -6.19
C CYS A 563 -2.17 -0.35 -7.47
N GLY A 564 -1.07 -0.63 -8.16
CA GLY A 564 -0.70 -0.02 -9.45
C GLY A 564 0.16 1.25 -9.35
N ASN A 565 0.47 1.73 -8.16
CA ASN A 565 1.38 2.84 -7.92
C ASN A 565 1.90 2.83 -6.47
N GLU A 566 2.96 3.57 -6.19
CA GLU A 566 3.44 3.85 -4.84
C GLU A 566 3.97 5.26 -4.73
N THR A 567 3.73 5.89 -3.59
CA THR A 567 4.20 7.25 -3.29
C THR A 567 5.67 7.26 -2.87
N ALA A 568 6.32 8.40 -3.04
CA ALA A 568 7.74 8.59 -2.74
C ALA A 568 7.91 9.43 -1.46
N SER A 569 7.82 8.79 -0.28
CA SER A 569 7.97 9.48 1.02
C SER A 569 9.35 10.11 1.24
N ASP A 570 10.35 9.61 0.54
CA ASP A 570 11.72 10.15 0.51
C ASP A 570 11.86 11.47 -0.28
N MET A 571 10.83 11.88 -1.05
CA MET A 571 10.75 13.20 -1.68
C MET A 571 10.25 14.24 -0.68
N LEU A 572 11.05 15.33 -0.46
CA LEU A 572 10.84 16.25 0.66
C LEU A 572 9.45 16.92 0.68
N MET A 573 8.86 17.26 -0.48
CA MET A 573 7.52 17.84 -0.50
C MET A 573 6.41 16.82 -0.22
N TYR A 574 6.64 15.50 -0.47
CA TYR A 574 5.68 14.48 -0.04
C TYR A 574 5.84 14.14 1.44
N ARG A 575 7.08 14.10 1.95
CA ARG A 575 7.34 14.02 3.39
C ARG A 575 6.66 15.14 4.14
N LYS A 576 6.86 16.40 3.67
CA LYS A 576 6.18 17.56 4.23
C LYS A 576 4.66 17.37 4.22
N PHE A 577 4.10 16.92 3.09
CA PHE A 577 2.65 16.67 3.00
C PHE A 577 2.17 15.65 4.04
N MET A 578 2.89 14.53 4.23
CA MET A 578 2.54 13.52 5.23
C MET A 578 2.57 14.09 6.66
N ILE A 579 3.59 14.88 6.98
CA ILE A 579 3.74 15.55 8.28
C ILE A 579 2.61 16.56 8.50
N ASP A 580 2.40 17.49 7.57
CA ASP A 580 1.33 18.51 7.65
C ASP A 580 -0.06 17.88 7.76
N SER A 581 -0.31 16.80 7.00
CA SER A 581 -1.57 16.07 6.98
C SER A 581 -1.86 15.40 8.32
N THR A 582 -0.90 14.66 8.88
CA THR A 582 -1.07 14.00 10.18
C THR A 582 -1.16 14.99 11.33
N GLU A 583 -0.41 16.09 11.29
CA GLU A 583 -0.51 17.17 12.27
C GLU A 583 -1.90 17.83 12.24
N PHE A 584 -2.43 18.15 11.04
CA PHE A 584 -3.77 18.67 10.86
C PHE A 584 -4.83 17.71 11.40
N LEU A 585 -4.79 16.43 11.00
CA LEU A 585 -5.78 15.43 11.43
C LEU A 585 -5.73 15.20 12.94
N ALA A 586 -4.54 15.12 13.54
CA ALA A 586 -4.40 14.95 14.99
C ALA A 586 -4.88 16.18 15.77
N SER A 587 -4.52 17.38 15.33
CA SER A 587 -4.85 18.61 16.03
C SER A 587 -6.34 18.95 15.90
N GLU A 588 -6.88 18.90 14.68
CA GLU A 588 -8.25 19.32 14.39
C GLU A 588 -9.29 18.33 14.91
N TYR A 589 -9.03 17.03 14.78
CA TYR A 589 -9.97 15.98 15.20
C TYR A 589 -9.62 15.33 16.53
N LYS A 590 -8.60 15.83 17.26
CA LYS A 590 -8.17 15.29 18.56
C LYS A 590 -7.87 13.79 18.51
N LEU A 591 -7.27 13.32 17.41
CA LEU A 591 -6.91 11.92 17.25
C LEU A 591 -5.77 11.53 18.19
N SER A 592 -5.85 10.34 18.77
CA SER A 592 -4.83 9.79 19.67
C SER A 592 -3.74 8.98 18.96
N GLY A 593 -3.84 8.80 17.65
CA GLY A 593 -2.84 8.05 16.92
C GLY A 593 -3.17 7.75 15.48
N PHE A 594 -2.22 7.06 14.83
CA PHE A 594 -2.30 6.65 13.44
C PHE A 594 -1.79 5.22 13.24
N ARG A 595 -2.52 4.45 12.43
CA ARG A 595 -2.04 3.18 11.87
C ARG A 595 -1.69 3.40 10.41
N PHE A 596 -0.46 3.10 10.01
CA PHE A 596 0.01 3.25 8.63
C PHE A 596 -0.14 1.94 7.86
N ASP A 597 -0.99 1.97 6.83
CA ASP A 597 -1.12 0.90 5.84
C ASP A 597 0.19 0.75 5.06
N LEU A 598 0.64 -0.51 4.82
CA LEU A 598 1.88 -0.82 4.12
C LEU A 598 3.04 0.12 4.49
N MET A 599 3.26 0.32 5.80
CA MET A 599 4.26 1.27 6.33
C MET A 599 5.66 0.99 5.78
N GLY A 600 5.95 -0.26 5.38
CA GLY A 600 7.21 -0.64 4.74
C GLY A 600 7.51 0.09 3.42
N LEU A 601 6.53 0.75 2.79
CA LEU A 601 6.72 1.59 1.62
C LEU A 601 7.19 3.02 1.95
N HIS A 602 7.14 3.42 3.23
CA HIS A 602 7.67 4.69 3.69
C HIS A 602 9.11 4.51 4.18
N ASP A 603 9.92 5.55 3.96
CA ASP A 603 11.28 5.55 4.50
C ASP A 603 11.29 5.86 5.99
N VAL A 604 12.23 5.25 6.72
CA VAL A 604 12.36 5.39 8.17
C VAL A 604 12.57 6.85 8.59
N THR A 605 13.29 7.64 7.78
CA THR A 605 13.54 9.04 8.09
C THR A 605 12.24 9.84 8.12
N THR A 606 11.39 9.66 7.10
CA THR A 606 10.05 10.29 7.06
C THR A 606 9.20 9.88 8.26
N MET A 607 9.18 8.59 8.61
CA MET A 607 8.40 8.11 9.74
C MET A 607 8.92 8.67 11.09
N ASN A 608 10.24 8.77 11.26
CA ASN A 608 10.84 9.36 12.47
C ASN A 608 10.54 10.85 12.57
N GLU A 609 10.67 11.62 11.48
CA GLU A 609 10.37 13.05 11.46
C GLU A 609 8.88 13.33 11.73
N LEU A 610 7.98 12.52 11.14
CA LEU A 610 6.54 12.59 11.37
C LEU A 610 6.19 12.30 12.84
N ALA A 611 6.74 11.21 13.40
CA ALA A 611 6.52 10.85 14.80
C ALA A 611 7.03 11.95 15.74
N LYS A 612 8.23 12.46 15.48
CA LYS A 612 8.81 13.57 16.24
C LYS A 612 7.92 14.81 16.17
N ASN A 613 7.45 15.19 14.98
CA ASN A 613 6.57 16.36 14.81
C ASN A 613 5.29 16.24 15.62
N LEU A 614 4.62 15.09 15.55
CA LEU A 614 3.38 14.84 16.30
C LEU A 614 3.60 14.89 17.81
N HIS A 615 4.70 14.28 18.29
CA HIS A 615 5.01 14.25 19.73
C HIS A 615 5.43 15.62 20.27
N ASP A 616 6.15 16.43 19.51
CA ASP A 616 6.67 17.73 19.95
C ASP A 616 5.61 18.82 19.83
N ASN A 617 4.80 18.80 18.75
CA ASN A 617 3.94 19.94 18.39
C ASN A 617 2.45 19.69 18.67
N VAL A 618 1.99 18.43 18.79
CA VAL A 618 0.59 18.10 19.02
C VAL A 618 0.38 17.49 20.41
N ASN A 619 0.84 16.26 20.62
CA ASN A 619 0.72 15.57 21.91
C ASN A 619 1.70 14.42 22.01
N SER A 620 2.52 14.40 23.07
CA SER A 620 3.53 13.36 23.31
C SER A 620 2.94 11.94 23.51
N SER A 621 1.63 11.82 23.74
CA SER A 621 0.94 10.52 23.91
C SER A 621 0.38 9.96 22.61
N ILE A 622 0.55 10.63 21.48
CA ILE A 622 0.09 10.12 20.19
C ILE A 622 0.77 8.78 19.88
N THR A 623 -0.03 7.75 19.63
CA THR A 623 0.44 6.41 19.32
C THR A 623 0.54 6.20 17.82
N ILE A 624 1.71 5.80 17.31
CA ILE A 624 1.97 5.60 15.89
C ILE A 624 2.48 4.18 15.67
N TYR A 625 1.85 3.44 14.77
CA TYR A 625 2.30 2.13 14.35
C TYR A 625 1.81 1.83 12.93
N GLY A 626 2.30 0.76 12.32
CA GLY A 626 1.85 0.37 11.00
C GLY A 626 2.29 -1.02 10.59
N GLU A 627 1.95 -1.38 9.36
CA GLU A 627 2.33 -2.65 8.75
C GLU A 627 3.79 -2.60 8.29
N PRO A 628 4.68 -3.44 8.86
CA PRO A 628 6.11 -3.39 8.57
C PRO A 628 6.50 -4.19 7.32
N TRP A 629 5.70 -4.15 6.28
CA TRP A 629 5.89 -4.83 4.99
C TRP A 629 5.40 -4.00 3.82
N THR A 630 5.63 -4.50 2.60
CA THR A 630 5.16 -3.93 1.32
C THR A 630 4.13 -4.87 0.70
N GLY A 631 3.26 -4.36 -0.17
CA GLY A 631 2.30 -5.16 -0.93
C GLY A 631 2.91 -5.85 -2.16
N GLY A 632 4.06 -5.36 -2.64
CA GLY A 632 4.77 -5.85 -3.81
C GLY A 632 6.23 -5.38 -3.84
N THR A 633 6.87 -5.49 -4.98
CA THR A 633 8.25 -5.03 -5.16
C THR A 633 8.28 -3.49 -5.27
N THR A 634 9.12 -2.85 -4.46
CA THR A 634 9.36 -1.40 -4.45
C THR A 634 10.76 -1.06 -4.92
N THR A 635 10.92 0.17 -5.45
CA THR A 635 12.24 0.75 -5.75
C THR A 635 12.89 1.41 -4.53
N LEU A 636 12.16 1.56 -3.41
CA LEU A 636 12.75 2.04 -2.17
C LEU A 636 13.76 1.03 -1.63
N THR A 637 15.00 1.47 -1.43
CA THR A 637 16.08 0.61 -0.95
C THR A 637 15.73 -0.03 0.41
N GLN A 638 15.91 -1.33 0.55
CA GLN A 638 15.50 -2.12 1.71
C GLN A 638 15.99 -1.56 3.05
N ASN A 639 17.20 -1.02 3.12
CA ASN A 639 17.75 -0.44 4.35
C ASN A 639 17.11 0.90 4.75
N LEU A 640 16.28 1.50 3.90
CA LEU A 640 15.51 2.72 4.18
C LEU A 640 14.06 2.40 4.54
N GLN A 641 13.53 1.25 4.20
CA GLN A 641 12.13 0.87 4.40
C GLN A 641 11.77 0.78 5.89
N ALA A 642 10.58 1.26 6.27
CA ALA A 642 10.05 1.10 7.63
C ALA A 642 9.49 -0.31 7.87
N THR A 643 10.34 -1.32 7.73
CA THR A 643 10.05 -2.75 7.93
C THR A 643 10.63 -3.29 9.23
N GLN A 644 10.19 -4.48 9.66
CA GLN A 644 10.71 -5.14 10.87
C GLN A 644 12.26 -5.28 10.87
N SER A 645 12.88 -5.47 9.70
CA SER A 645 14.33 -5.56 9.58
C SER A 645 15.05 -4.28 10.00
N ASN A 646 14.36 -3.15 9.96
CA ASN A 646 14.88 -1.84 10.35
C ASN A 646 14.32 -1.33 11.70
N LEU A 647 13.66 -2.18 12.49
CA LEU A 647 13.02 -1.82 13.78
C LEU A 647 13.95 -1.06 14.73
N SER A 648 15.25 -1.34 14.72
CA SER A 648 16.24 -0.63 15.55
C SER A 648 16.38 0.85 15.22
N LYS A 649 15.97 1.27 14.01
CA LYS A 649 15.99 2.66 13.53
C LYS A 649 14.70 3.42 13.80
N PHE A 650 13.65 2.75 14.28
CA PHE A 650 12.36 3.41 14.56
C PHE A 650 12.48 4.28 15.81
N GLU A 651 12.00 5.51 15.72
CA GLU A 651 11.97 6.48 16.82
C GLU A 651 10.55 7.04 16.95
N GLY A 652 9.91 6.79 18.10
CA GLY A 652 8.56 7.28 18.38
C GLY A 652 7.42 6.54 17.68
N PHE A 653 7.67 5.42 17.01
CA PHE A 653 6.63 4.59 16.40
C PHE A 653 6.95 3.11 16.46
N GLY A 654 5.92 2.28 16.28
CA GLY A 654 6.00 0.82 16.33
C GLY A 654 5.42 0.13 15.10
N CYS A 655 5.24 -1.19 15.18
CA CYS A 655 4.63 -1.96 14.09
C CYS A 655 3.99 -3.26 14.57
N PHE A 656 3.15 -3.83 13.72
CA PHE A 656 2.53 -5.13 13.93
C PHE A 656 3.56 -6.26 14.09
N ASN A 657 3.28 -7.17 15.03
CA ASN A 657 4.07 -8.36 15.28
C ASN A 657 3.45 -9.57 14.57
N ASP A 658 3.84 -9.81 13.33
CA ASP A 658 3.39 -10.95 12.54
C ASP A 658 3.95 -12.30 13.08
N LYS A 659 5.05 -12.26 13.85
CA LYS A 659 5.65 -13.47 14.44
C LYS A 659 4.72 -14.16 15.42
N ILE A 660 4.13 -13.39 16.36
CA ILE A 660 3.18 -13.98 17.32
C ILE A 660 1.89 -14.41 16.62
N ARG A 661 1.36 -13.62 15.66
CA ARG A 661 0.21 -14.00 14.84
C ARG A 661 0.45 -15.34 14.15
N ASP A 662 1.55 -15.47 13.43
CA ASP A 662 1.87 -16.68 12.66
C ASP A 662 2.19 -17.87 13.55
N ALA A 663 2.80 -17.64 14.71
CA ALA A 663 3.00 -18.68 15.69
C ALA A 663 1.67 -19.22 16.24
N LEU A 664 0.71 -18.35 16.53
CA LEU A 664 -0.59 -18.71 17.09
C LEU A 664 -1.49 -19.42 16.08
N ILE A 665 -1.69 -18.81 14.90
CA ILE A 665 -2.77 -19.23 13.98
C ILE A 665 -2.31 -19.49 12.54
N LYS A 666 -1.05 -19.24 12.15
CA LYS A 666 -0.63 -19.19 10.75
C LYS A 666 -1.50 -18.26 9.93
N GLY A 667 -1.43 -16.97 10.22
CA GLY A 667 -2.20 -15.92 9.55
C GLY A 667 -1.60 -15.50 8.21
N GLY A 668 -2.01 -14.33 7.72
CA GLY A 668 -1.53 -13.75 6.47
C GLY A 668 -1.83 -14.60 5.25
N LEU A 669 -0.89 -14.69 4.32
CA LEU A 669 -1.00 -15.43 3.06
C LEU A 669 -0.77 -16.96 3.18
N ALA A 670 -0.69 -17.49 4.41
CA ALA A 670 -0.51 -18.91 4.63
C ALA A 670 -1.65 -19.74 4.00
N ALA A 671 -1.36 -20.98 3.60
CA ALA A 671 -2.37 -21.86 3.05
C ALA A 671 -3.51 -22.07 4.06
N LYS A 672 -4.75 -22.22 3.58
CA LYS A 672 -5.93 -22.41 4.42
C LYS A 672 -5.78 -23.57 5.42
N THR A 673 -5.06 -24.61 5.04
CA THR A 673 -4.81 -25.81 5.86
C THR A 673 -3.65 -25.71 6.82
N ASP A 674 -2.86 -24.61 6.75
CA ASP A 674 -1.73 -24.41 7.65
C ASP A 674 -2.22 -24.20 9.08
N LYS A 675 -1.46 -24.72 10.03
CA LYS A 675 -1.82 -24.76 11.44
C LYS A 675 -0.81 -24.00 12.28
N GLY A 676 -1.30 -23.16 13.20
CA GLY A 676 -0.51 -22.56 14.26
C GLY A 676 -0.61 -23.33 15.58
N TRP A 677 0.01 -22.79 16.62
CA TRP A 677 0.07 -23.40 17.94
C TRP A 677 -1.31 -23.77 18.52
N ILE A 678 -2.33 -22.94 18.31
CA ILE A 678 -3.69 -23.20 18.83
C ILE A 678 -4.41 -24.34 18.08
N THR A 679 -4.08 -24.60 16.83
CA THR A 679 -4.77 -25.61 15.99
C THR A 679 -3.94 -26.88 15.78
N GLU A 680 -2.68 -26.89 16.17
CA GLU A 680 -1.78 -28.06 16.07
C GLU A 680 -0.93 -28.18 17.33
N THR A 681 -0.74 -29.40 17.80
CA THR A 681 0.19 -29.70 18.89
C THR A 681 1.61 -29.91 18.39
N LYS A 682 2.61 -29.50 19.21
CA LYS A 682 4.01 -29.93 19.09
C LYS A 682 4.88 -29.24 18.03
N LYS A 683 5.03 -27.91 18.15
CA LYS A 683 6.22 -27.27 17.53
C LYS A 683 6.93 -26.39 18.55
N ILE A 684 8.07 -26.85 19.07
CA ILE A 684 8.93 -26.09 20.00
C ILE A 684 9.33 -24.74 19.43
N SER A 685 9.55 -24.65 18.10
CA SER A 685 9.84 -23.40 17.40
C SER A 685 8.70 -22.37 17.51
N THR A 686 7.47 -22.81 17.32
CA THR A 686 6.26 -21.96 17.42
C THR A 686 6.12 -21.41 18.84
N THR A 687 6.36 -22.24 19.86
CA THR A 687 6.35 -21.82 21.27
C THR A 687 7.40 -20.74 21.56
N THR A 688 8.57 -20.77 20.92
CA THR A 688 9.62 -19.76 21.08
C THR A 688 9.15 -18.40 20.57
N ASP A 689 8.47 -18.34 19.42
CA ASP A 689 7.94 -17.10 18.87
C ASP A 689 6.81 -16.53 19.73
N ILE A 690 5.96 -17.38 20.33
CA ILE A 690 4.92 -16.98 21.30
C ILE A 690 5.58 -16.36 22.55
N ILE A 691 6.59 -17.04 23.11
CA ILE A 691 7.34 -16.51 24.28
C ILE A 691 7.98 -15.17 23.96
N SER A 692 8.57 -15.02 22.78
CA SER A 692 9.10 -13.74 22.33
C SER A 692 8.02 -12.66 22.26
N GLY A 693 6.85 -12.96 21.69
CA GLY A 693 5.71 -12.04 21.65
C GLY A 693 5.21 -11.63 23.03
N LEU A 694 5.13 -12.58 23.98
CA LEU A 694 4.69 -12.30 25.35
C LEU A 694 5.58 -11.27 26.07
N ILE A 695 6.86 -11.23 25.80
CA ILE A 695 7.78 -10.23 26.34
C ILE A 695 7.95 -8.98 25.47
N GLY A 696 7.08 -8.76 24.49
CA GLY A 696 7.11 -7.58 23.62
C GLY A 696 8.26 -7.58 22.61
N SER A 697 8.71 -8.76 22.17
CA SER A 697 9.77 -8.91 21.17
C SER A 697 9.20 -9.26 19.80
N GLN A 698 9.69 -8.60 18.74
CA GLN A 698 9.32 -8.90 17.36
C GLN A 698 10.40 -9.67 16.61
N THR A 699 11.66 -9.42 16.96
CA THR A 699 12.83 -10.03 16.30
C THR A 699 13.87 -10.40 17.34
N ILE A 700 14.76 -11.33 16.99
CA ILE A 700 15.92 -11.71 17.82
C ILE A 700 16.80 -10.48 18.18
N LEU A 701 16.71 -9.39 17.39
CA LEU A 701 17.54 -8.19 17.51
C LEU A 701 16.83 -6.97 18.13
N GLY A 702 15.50 -7.01 18.34
CA GLY A 702 14.75 -5.82 18.72
C GLY A 702 13.67 -6.03 19.77
N ASN A 703 14.06 -6.39 21.00
CA ASN A 703 13.12 -6.44 22.13
C ASN A 703 12.76 -5.02 22.55
N ASP A 704 11.67 -4.48 22.04
CA ASP A 704 11.16 -3.17 22.45
C ASP A 704 9.64 -3.22 22.53
N PRO A 705 9.06 -3.38 23.72
CA PRO A 705 7.61 -3.49 23.89
C PRO A 705 6.88 -2.22 23.43
N TYR A 706 7.51 -1.04 23.50
CA TYR A 706 6.91 0.21 23.01
C TYR A 706 6.77 0.27 21.47
N LYS A 707 7.47 -0.61 20.75
CA LYS A 707 7.40 -0.71 19.28
C LYS A 707 6.57 -1.89 18.79
N THR A 708 5.87 -2.58 19.68
CA THR A 708 5.24 -3.88 19.39
C THR A 708 3.72 -3.80 19.49
N VAL A 709 3.02 -4.17 18.42
CA VAL A 709 1.57 -4.39 18.40
C VAL A 709 1.31 -5.89 18.23
N ASN A 710 0.82 -6.55 19.28
CA ASN A 710 0.49 -7.97 19.25
C ASN A 710 -0.98 -8.18 18.86
N TYR A 711 -1.22 -9.14 17.97
CA TYR A 711 -2.54 -9.44 17.44
C TYR A 711 -2.64 -10.88 16.93
N VAL A 712 -3.83 -11.34 16.68
CA VAL A 712 -4.09 -12.63 15.98
C VAL A 712 -4.70 -12.41 14.61
N THR A 713 -5.73 -11.57 14.50
CA THR A 713 -6.37 -11.21 13.23
C THR A 713 -6.64 -9.71 13.17
N CYS A 714 -6.84 -9.20 11.97
CA CYS A 714 -7.27 -7.84 11.66
C CYS A 714 -8.34 -7.90 10.58
N HIS A 715 -8.71 -6.77 9.97
CA HIS A 715 -9.68 -6.74 8.87
C HIS A 715 -9.25 -7.60 7.68
N ASP A 716 -7.94 -7.70 7.41
CA ASP A 716 -7.35 -8.52 6.34
C ASP A 716 -7.45 -10.02 6.64
N ASN A 717 -7.63 -10.81 5.57
CA ASN A 717 -7.72 -12.27 5.61
C ASN A 717 -8.97 -12.77 6.36
N TYR A 718 -8.86 -13.89 7.06
CA TYR A 718 -9.95 -14.52 7.80
C TYR A 718 -10.16 -13.88 9.17
N THR A 719 -11.42 -13.80 9.64
CA THR A 719 -11.67 -13.64 11.08
C THR A 719 -11.06 -14.81 11.86
N LEU A 720 -10.81 -14.64 13.15
CA LEU A 720 -10.25 -15.71 13.98
C LEU A 720 -11.09 -16.99 13.92
N TYR A 721 -12.41 -16.87 14.03
CA TYR A 721 -13.35 -17.99 13.90
C TYR A 721 -13.22 -18.69 12.54
N ASP A 722 -13.23 -17.92 11.43
CA ASP A 722 -13.12 -18.48 10.08
C ASP A 722 -11.74 -19.11 9.83
N ARG A 723 -10.68 -18.56 10.41
CA ARG A 723 -9.31 -19.11 10.31
C ARG A 723 -9.19 -20.46 11.02
N ILE A 724 -9.75 -20.60 12.22
CA ILE A 724 -9.75 -21.87 12.95
C ILE A 724 -10.54 -22.92 12.17
N LYS A 725 -11.69 -22.57 11.61
CA LYS A 725 -12.47 -23.46 10.75
C LYS A 725 -11.72 -23.87 9.49
N ALA A 726 -11.03 -22.94 8.84
CA ALA A 726 -10.21 -23.22 7.66
C ALA A 726 -9.07 -24.20 7.95
N ALA A 727 -8.53 -24.22 9.17
CA ALA A 727 -7.55 -25.20 9.63
C ALA A 727 -8.14 -26.62 9.88
N GLY A 728 -9.43 -26.81 9.65
CA GLY A 728 -10.12 -28.10 9.72
C GLY A 728 -10.76 -28.43 11.08
N ILE A 729 -10.90 -27.45 11.96
CA ILE A 729 -11.61 -27.60 13.24
C ILE A 729 -13.10 -27.33 12.97
N THR A 730 -13.97 -28.26 13.39
CA THR A 730 -15.41 -28.17 13.10
C THR A 730 -16.30 -28.19 14.36
N ASP A 731 -15.74 -28.57 15.50
CA ASP A 731 -16.44 -28.56 16.78
C ASP A 731 -16.51 -27.11 17.32
N GLU A 732 -17.71 -26.60 17.54
CA GLU A 732 -17.93 -25.19 17.91
C GLU A 732 -17.34 -24.87 19.28
N GLU A 733 -17.39 -25.78 20.28
CA GLU A 733 -16.80 -25.53 21.60
C GLU A 733 -15.28 -25.50 21.53
N THR A 734 -14.69 -26.40 20.76
CA THR A 734 -13.23 -26.37 20.48
C THR A 734 -12.82 -25.08 19.80
N ILE A 735 -13.57 -24.58 18.81
CA ILE A 735 -13.30 -23.30 18.12
C ILE A 735 -13.36 -22.14 19.12
N LYS A 736 -14.38 -22.12 19.99
CA LYS A 736 -14.57 -21.11 21.03
C LYS A 736 -13.35 -21.07 21.97
N ASN A 737 -12.94 -22.19 22.50
CA ASN A 737 -11.82 -22.28 23.44
C ASN A 737 -10.48 -21.94 22.77
N MET A 738 -10.29 -22.33 21.50
CA MET A 738 -9.12 -21.92 20.71
C MET A 738 -9.06 -20.41 20.50
N ALA A 739 -10.20 -19.76 20.21
CA ALA A 739 -10.26 -18.32 19.99
C ALA A 739 -9.95 -17.55 21.28
N VAL A 740 -10.52 -17.95 22.40
CA VAL A 740 -10.25 -17.35 23.72
C VAL A 740 -8.78 -17.54 24.11
N LEU A 741 -8.23 -18.74 23.95
CA LEU A 741 -6.81 -19.04 24.24
C LEU A 741 -5.87 -18.13 23.41
N ALA A 742 -6.16 -17.94 22.11
CA ALA A 742 -5.33 -17.11 21.25
C ALA A 742 -5.27 -15.65 21.72
N ASN A 743 -6.44 -15.06 21.97
CA ASN A 743 -6.50 -13.67 22.43
C ASN A 743 -6.08 -13.48 23.90
N SER A 744 -6.18 -14.52 24.73
CA SER A 744 -5.60 -14.49 26.08
C SER A 744 -4.09 -14.24 26.04
N LEU A 745 -3.38 -14.87 25.10
CA LEU A 745 -1.93 -14.63 24.89
C LEU A 745 -1.65 -13.22 24.36
N VAL A 746 -2.51 -12.66 23.52
CA VAL A 746 -2.39 -11.28 23.04
C VAL A 746 -2.61 -10.28 24.18
N PHE A 747 -3.69 -10.40 24.94
CA PHE A 747 -4.03 -9.46 26.01
C PHE A 747 -3.13 -9.57 27.25
N THR A 748 -2.33 -10.62 27.36
CA THR A 748 -1.38 -10.77 28.48
C THR A 748 0.08 -10.64 28.06
N SER A 749 0.32 -10.17 26.82
CA SER A 749 1.64 -9.83 26.30
C SER A 749 2.06 -8.40 26.64
N GLN A 750 3.36 -8.13 26.68
CA GLN A 750 3.92 -6.80 26.71
C GLN A 750 3.78 -6.13 25.32
N GLY A 751 3.62 -4.81 25.26
CA GLY A 751 3.32 -4.07 24.05
C GLY A 751 1.80 -3.86 23.86
N ILE A 752 1.40 -3.18 22.78
CA ILE A 752 -0.01 -2.90 22.45
C ILE A 752 -0.74 -4.22 22.16
N SER A 753 -1.95 -4.39 22.70
CA SER A 753 -2.85 -5.50 22.35
C SER A 753 -3.92 -5.03 21.39
N PHE A 754 -4.08 -5.74 20.29
CA PHE A 754 -4.96 -5.38 19.18
C PHE A 754 -5.91 -6.53 18.85
N MET A 755 -7.17 -6.22 18.55
CA MET A 755 -8.19 -7.18 18.13
C MET A 755 -9.10 -6.64 17.03
N LEU A 756 -9.58 -7.51 16.17
CA LEU A 756 -10.63 -7.20 15.20
C LEU A 756 -11.99 -7.16 15.88
N SER A 757 -12.84 -6.20 15.54
CA SER A 757 -14.22 -6.11 16.06
C SER A 757 -15.04 -7.38 15.82
N GLY A 758 -15.69 -7.86 16.87
CA GLY A 758 -16.53 -9.05 16.86
C GLY A 758 -15.80 -10.36 17.22
N GLU A 759 -14.48 -10.36 17.42
CA GLU A 759 -13.77 -11.56 17.92
C GLU A 759 -14.29 -11.98 19.29
N GLU A 760 -14.68 -11.03 20.13
CA GLU A 760 -15.23 -11.22 21.47
C GLU A 760 -16.58 -11.94 21.52
N PHE A 761 -17.20 -12.18 20.35
CA PHE A 761 -18.39 -13.02 20.20
C PHE A 761 -18.35 -13.93 18.98
N LEU A 762 -17.13 -14.22 18.45
CA LEU A 762 -16.87 -15.16 17.37
C LEU A 762 -17.48 -14.74 16.02
N ARG A 763 -17.27 -13.48 15.62
CA ARG A 763 -17.66 -12.96 14.30
C ARG A 763 -17.15 -13.83 13.16
N THR A 764 -18.02 -14.07 12.18
CA THR A 764 -17.67 -14.75 10.93
C THR A 764 -17.98 -13.85 9.73
N LYS A 765 -17.14 -13.92 8.72
CA LYS A 765 -17.40 -13.36 7.38
C LYS A 765 -17.76 -14.45 6.38
N GLY A 766 -18.25 -15.61 6.87
CA GLY A 766 -18.63 -16.75 6.04
C GLY A 766 -17.46 -17.42 5.32
N GLY A 767 -16.24 -17.30 5.88
CA GLY A 767 -15.01 -17.78 5.25
C GLY A 767 -14.51 -16.91 4.09
N ASN A 768 -14.99 -15.67 3.96
CA ASN A 768 -14.46 -14.70 2.99
C ASN A 768 -13.16 -14.09 3.54
N SER A 769 -12.04 -14.39 2.92
CA SER A 769 -10.71 -13.89 3.31
C SER A 769 -10.35 -12.55 2.68
N ASN A 770 -11.17 -12.01 1.77
CA ASN A 770 -10.94 -10.71 1.13
C ASN A 770 -12.28 -10.00 0.91
N SER A 771 -12.79 -9.40 1.97
CA SER A 771 -14.14 -8.83 2.02
C SER A 771 -14.19 -7.31 1.75
N TYR A 772 -13.12 -6.71 1.19
CA TYR A 772 -12.94 -5.26 1.10
C TYR A 772 -14.08 -4.52 0.37
N ASN A 773 -14.74 -5.19 -0.59
CA ASN A 773 -15.88 -4.68 -1.36
C ASN A 773 -17.07 -5.65 -1.38
N ALA A 774 -17.12 -6.55 -0.39
CA ALA A 774 -18.25 -7.45 -0.22
C ALA A 774 -19.50 -6.70 0.28
N SER A 775 -20.64 -7.39 0.38
CA SER A 775 -21.84 -6.73 0.91
C SER A 775 -21.71 -6.37 2.39
N TYR A 776 -22.57 -5.45 2.84
CA TYR A 776 -22.69 -5.12 4.26
C TYR A 776 -22.96 -6.36 5.13
N GLN A 777 -23.76 -7.33 4.64
CA GLN A 777 -24.10 -8.55 5.36
C GLN A 777 -22.90 -9.48 5.61
N VAL A 778 -21.87 -9.43 4.75
CA VAL A 778 -20.62 -10.17 4.98
C VAL A 778 -19.79 -9.53 6.08
N ASN A 779 -19.84 -8.19 6.14
CA ASN A 779 -18.97 -7.38 7.01
C ASN A 779 -19.65 -6.90 8.31
N GLU A 780 -20.94 -7.16 8.51
CA GLU A 780 -21.69 -6.69 9.69
C GLU A 780 -21.26 -7.35 11.01
N LEU A 781 -21.53 -6.69 12.11
CA LEU A 781 -21.48 -7.26 13.45
C LEU A 781 -22.87 -7.77 13.82
N ASP A 782 -23.04 -9.09 13.81
CA ASP A 782 -24.28 -9.74 14.21
C ASP A 782 -24.32 -9.95 15.75
N TYR A 783 -25.04 -9.09 16.45
CA TYR A 783 -25.13 -9.15 17.91
C TYR A 783 -25.93 -10.33 18.45
N SER A 784 -26.60 -11.12 17.60
CA SER A 784 -27.16 -12.39 18.02
C SER A 784 -26.08 -13.39 18.44
N LEU A 785 -24.88 -13.28 17.86
CA LEU A 785 -23.70 -14.05 18.24
C LEU A 785 -23.21 -13.71 19.66
N LYS A 786 -23.38 -12.46 20.10
CA LYS A 786 -23.05 -12.05 21.48
C LYS A 786 -23.93 -12.80 22.49
N ILE A 787 -25.25 -12.94 22.22
CA ILE A 787 -26.13 -13.73 23.07
C ILE A 787 -25.69 -15.18 23.14
N LYS A 788 -25.33 -15.77 21.97
CA LYS A 788 -24.89 -17.16 21.86
C LYS A 788 -23.56 -17.41 22.57
N ASN A 789 -22.65 -16.46 22.57
CA ASN A 789 -21.26 -16.59 23.03
C ASN A 789 -20.95 -15.61 24.18
N MET A 790 -21.89 -15.43 25.10
CA MET A 790 -21.74 -14.48 26.21
C MET A 790 -20.55 -14.83 27.13
N ASP A 791 -20.25 -16.10 27.28
CA ASP A 791 -19.08 -16.58 28.01
C ASP A 791 -17.76 -16.14 27.38
N VAL A 792 -17.66 -16.15 26.07
CA VAL A 792 -16.51 -15.61 25.33
C VAL A 792 -16.39 -14.12 25.60
N PHE A 793 -17.49 -13.36 25.45
CA PHE A 793 -17.54 -11.93 25.72
C PHE A 793 -17.06 -11.59 27.13
N ASN A 794 -17.54 -12.32 28.13
CA ASN A 794 -17.12 -12.12 29.53
C ASN A 794 -15.63 -12.42 29.77
N ASN A 795 -15.07 -13.41 29.09
CA ASN A 795 -13.63 -13.70 29.14
C ASN A 795 -12.81 -12.56 28.56
N TYR A 796 -13.25 -12.00 27.40
CA TYR A 796 -12.58 -10.84 26.82
C TYR A 796 -12.64 -9.61 27.71
N GLN A 797 -13.78 -9.31 28.34
CA GLN A 797 -13.89 -8.19 29.29
C GLN A 797 -12.85 -8.30 30.41
N LYS A 798 -12.70 -9.49 31.02
CA LYS A 798 -11.72 -9.72 32.10
C LYS A 798 -10.28 -9.57 31.60
N LEU A 799 -9.96 -10.07 30.41
CA LEU A 799 -8.63 -9.96 29.82
C LEU A 799 -8.29 -8.51 29.45
N ILE A 800 -9.24 -7.78 28.88
CA ILE A 800 -9.09 -6.34 28.55
C ILE A 800 -8.87 -5.52 29.82
N ALA A 801 -9.68 -5.72 30.86
CA ALA A 801 -9.52 -5.04 32.13
C ALA A 801 -8.16 -5.32 32.79
N LEU A 802 -7.68 -6.56 32.69
CA LEU A 802 -6.37 -6.94 33.22
C LEU A 802 -5.23 -6.29 32.42
N LYS A 803 -5.35 -6.25 31.08
CA LYS A 803 -4.34 -5.63 30.19
C LYS A 803 -4.12 -4.15 30.49
N GLN A 804 -5.16 -3.45 30.91
CA GLN A 804 -5.08 -2.02 31.24
C GLN A 804 -4.38 -1.73 32.57
N ASN A 805 -3.98 -2.75 33.32
CA ASN A 805 -3.12 -2.59 34.49
C ASN A 805 -1.67 -2.30 34.05
N ALA A 806 -1.31 -1.01 34.00
CA ALA A 806 0.01 -0.56 33.58
C ALA A 806 1.14 -1.14 34.45
N ASN A 807 0.90 -1.41 35.75
CA ASN A 807 1.92 -2.02 36.62
C ASN A 807 2.32 -3.44 36.18
N LEU A 808 1.47 -4.12 35.43
CA LEU A 808 1.77 -5.43 34.86
C LEU A 808 2.33 -5.35 33.43
N PHE A 809 1.81 -4.43 32.61
CA PHE A 809 2.03 -4.46 31.17
C PHE A 809 2.75 -3.24 30.58
N ALA A 810 3.00 -2.18 31.36
CA ALA A 810 3.83 -1.04 30.94
C ALA A 810 5.29 -1.20 31.39
N ARG A 811 5.93 -2.29 30.99
CA ARG A 811 7.28 -2.62 31.40
C ARG A 811 8.32 -2.14 30.41
N SER A 812 9.44 -1.65 30.95
CA SER A 812 10.60 -1.30 30.14
C SER A 812 11.20 -2.52 29.44
N LYS A 813 11.97 -2.27 28.41
CA LYS A 813 12.72 -3.30 27.68
C LYS A 813 13.59 -4.18 28.62
N GLU A 814 14.21 -3.58 29.61
CA GLU A 814 15.06 -4.30 30.55
C GLU A 814 14.23 -5.17 31.52
N GLU A 815 13.09 -4.69 31.96
CA GLU A 815 12.18 -5.47 32.81
C GLU A 815 11.60 -6.67 32.07
N CYS A 816 11.23 -6.48 30.78
CA CYS A 816 10.72 -7.56 29.93
C CYS A 816 11.74 -8.69 29.73
N LYS A 817 13.03 -8.39 29.66
CA LYS A 817 14.09 -9.42 29.58
C LYS A 817 14.18 -10.31 30.82
N ASN A 818 13.75 -9.80 31.98
CA ASN A 818 13.79 -10.52 33.24
C ASN A 818 12.54 -11.39 33.49
N ILE A 819 11.54 -11.34 32.61
CA ILE A 819 10.36 -12.20 32.69
C ILE A 819 10.78 -13.63 32.34
N THR A 820 10.67 -14.52 33.35
CA THR A 820 10.94 -15.95 33.15
C THR A 820 9.68 -16.66 32.70
N ILE A 821 9.66 -17.16 31.47
CA ILE A 821 8.54 -17.93 30.92
C ILE A 821 8.90 -19.41 30.90
N ASN A 822 8.08 -20.22 31.57
CA ASN A 822 8.22 -21.66 31.69
C ASN A 822 7.35 -22.36 30.65
N LYS A 823 7.79 -23.54 30.22
CA LYS A 823 7.03 -24.41 29.31
C LYS A 823 7.28 -25.88 29.63
N ASN A 824 6.32 -26.75 29.28
CA ASN A 824 6.55 -28.19 29.36
C ASN A 824 7.38 -28.71 28.16
N ASN A 825 7.67 -30.04 28.14
CA ASN A 825 8.61 -30.64 27.20
C ASN A 825 8.15 -30.55 25.71
N ASP A 826 6.86 -30.56 25.42
CA ASP A 826 6.32 -30.48 24.05
C ASP A 826 5.83 -29.09 23.68
N GLY A 827 5.93 -28.11 24.57
CA GLY A 827 5.51 -26.73 24.34
C GLY A 827 3.98 -26.53 24.34
N SER A 828 3.22 -27.49 24.84
CA SER A 828 1.74 -27.38 24.95
C SER A 828 1.26 -26.64 26.20
N LEU A 829 2.16 -26.39 27.16
CA LEU A 829 1.91 -25.57 28.34
C LEU A 829 2.94 -24.44 28.40
N ILE A 830 2.46 -23.22 28.62
CA ILE A 830 3.26 -22.02 28.87
C ILE A 830 2.74 -21.39 30.17
N TYR A 831 3.65 -20.98 31.08
CA TYR A 831 3.25 -20.22 32.27
C TYR A 831 4.36 -19.28 32.73
N PHE A 832 3.96 -18.16 33.35
CA PHE A 832 4.88 -17.15 33.89
C PHE A 832 4.21 -16.31 34.98
N ASP A 833 5.02 -15.56 35.71
CA ASP A 833 4.55 -14.65 36.75
C ASP A 833 4.90 -13.20 36.38
N LEU A 834 4.00 -12.30 36.74
CA LEU A 834 4.22 -10.85 36.77
C LEU A 834 3.91 -10.32 38.16
N ILE A 835 4.65 -9.30 38.59
CA ILE A 835 4.47 -8.68 39.91
C ILE A 835 3.94 -7.26 39.73
N ASP A 836 2.81 -6.98 40.32
CA ASP A 836 2.30 -5.61 40.56
C ASP A 836 2.90 -5.11 41.88
N ASN A 837 3.99 -4.36 41.78
CA ASN A 837 4.68 -3.87 42.93
C ASN A 837 3.90 -2.81 43.73
N GLU A 838 3.05 -2.04 43.07
CA GLU A 838 2.25 -0.98 43.69
C GLU A 838 1.13 -1.58 44.54
N ASN A 839 0.38 -2.52 43.98
CA ASN A 839 -0.75 -3.16 44.65
C ASN A 839 -0.33 -4.38 45.48
N LYS A 840 0.95 -4.75 45.49
CA LYS A 840 1.50 -5.90 46.22
C LYS A 840 0.83 -7.22 45.85
N PHE A 841 0.71 -7.50 44.54
CA PHE A 841 0.22 -8.76 44.02
C PHE A 841 1.21 -9.41 43.08
N GLN A 842 1.32 -10.75 43.18
CA GLN A 842 1.95 -11.59 42.17
C GLN A 842 0.82 -12.25 41.36
N TYR A 843 0.84 -12.07 40.06
CA TYR A 843 -0.07 -12.75 39.12
C TYR A 843 0.66 -13.90 38.45
N ARG A 844 -0.02 -15.07 38.33
CA ARG A 844 0.43 -16.22 37.57
C ARG A 844 -0.49 -16.46 36.40
N PHE A 845 0.08 -16.57 35.22
CA PHE A 845 -0.56 -16.80 33.93
C PHE A 845 -0.18 -18.19 33.44
N ALA A 846 -1.14 -19.04 33.14
CA ALA A 846 -0.92 -20.37 32.62
C ALA A 846 -1.85 -20.67 31.43
N TYR A 847 -1.28 -21.17 30.35
CA TYR A 847 -1.95 -21.43 29.06
C TYR A 847 -1.67 -22.86 28.63
N SER A 848 -2.73 -23.65 28.52
CA SER A 848 -2.70 -25.00 27.99
C SER A 848 -3.27 -25.03 26.58
N ASN A 849 -2.43 -25.22 25.55
CA ASN A 849 -2.93 -25.69 24.28
C ASN A 849 -3.49 -27.12 24.42
N GLY A 850 -2.75 -28.03 25.08
CA GLY A 850 -3.18 -29.41 25.43
C GLY A 850 -3.88 -30.21 24.37
N TYR A 851 -4.39 -29.61 23.30
CA TYR A 851 -5.16 -30.22 22.24
C TYR A 851 -4.40 -31.40 21.62
N LYS A 852 -4.91 -32.61 21.90
CA LYS A 852 -4.25 -33.86 21.49
C LYS A 852 -2.81 -34.04 22.04
N SER A 853 -2.47 -33.43 23.17
CA SER A 853 -1.20 -33.59 23.87
C SER A 853 -1.36 -34.53 25.06
N THR A 854 -0.38 -35.39 25.28
CA THR A 854 -0.27 -36.27 26.47
C THR A 854 0.75 -35.76 27.49
N ALA A 855 1.41 -34.62 27.24
CA ALA A 855 2.38 -34.04 28.14
C ALA A 855 1.72 -33.54 29.44
N SER A 856 2.45 -33.54 30.54
CA SER A 856 1.98 -32.98 31.82
C SER A 856 1.69 -31.48 31.70
N LYS A 857 0.56 -31.06 32.24
CA LYS A 857 0.08 -29.66 32.27
C LYS A 857 -0.08 -29.15 33.71
N ASN A 858 0.72 -29.66 34.65
CA ASN A 858 0.69 -29.26 36.06
C ASN A 858 1.34 -27.89 36.26
N VAL A 859 0.67 -27.04 37.03
CA VAL A 859 1.20 -25.72 37.48
C VAL A 859 0.90 -25.57 38.96
N ASP A 860 1.87 -25.12 39.74
CA ASP A 860 1.69 -24.81 41.16
C ASP A 860 0.92 -23.49 41.32
N PHE A 861 -0.27 -23.55 41.85
CA PHE A 861 -1.09 -22.40 42.24
C PHE A 861 -1.33 -22.33 43.75
N ASN A 862 -0.52 -22.99 44.55
CA ASN A 862 -0.67 -22.96 46.02
C ASN A 862 -0.64 -21.51 46.55
N GLY A 863 -1.69 -21.14 47.29
CA GLY A 863 -1.82 -19.79 47.87
C GLY A 863 -2.29 -18.71 46.89
N PHE A 864 -2.63 -19.07 45.64
CA PHE A 864 -3.22 -18.15 44.70
C PHE A 864 -4.75 -18.15 44.77
N THR A 865 -5.34 -16.98 44.47
CA THR A 865 -6.77 -16.76 44.28
C THR A 865 -7.08 -16.70 42.79
N LEU A 866 -8.13 -17.36 42.32
CA LEU A 866 -8.54 -17.36 40.92
C LEU A 866 -8.97 -15.97 40.46
N TYR A 867 -8.43 -15.48 39.34
CA TYR A 867 -8.90 -14.31 38.62
C TYR A 867 -9.75 -14.70 37.43
N LEU A 868 -9.25 -15.63 36.60
CA LEU A 868 -9.89 -16.11 35.38
C LEU A 868 -9.60 -17.59 35.17
N ASP A 869 -10.67 -18.36 34.91
CA ASP A 869 -10.65 -19.66 34.25
C ASP A 869 -11.50 -19.55 32.98
N THR A 870 -10.91 -19.77 31.80
CA THR A 870 -11.62 -19.63 30.53
C THR A 870 -12.64 -20.73 30.26
N LEU A 871 -12.54 -21.86 30.93
CA LEU A 871 -13.52 -22.95 30.84
C LEU A 871 -14.67 -22.83 31.88
N ASN A 872 -14.58 -21.86 32.80
CA ASN A 872 -15.58 -21.57 33.83
C ASN A 872 -15.98 -22.80 34.65
N LYS A 873 -14.99 -23.60 35.11
CA LYS A 873 -15.21 -24.81 35.91
C LYS A 873 -15.76 -24.47 37.32
N GLU A 874 -16.91 -25.01 37.66
CA GLU A 874 -17.55 -24.71 38.95
C GLU A 874 -16.75 -25.23 40.17
N ASP A 875 -16.02 -26.36 39.99
CA ASP A 875 -15.27 -27.05 41.05
C ASP A 875 -13.75 -26.85 40.97
N LEU A 876 -13.26 -25.83 40.29
CA LEU A 876 -11.81 -25.56 40.19
C LEU A 876 -11.22 -25.18 41.51
N VAL A 877 -10.37 -26.05 42.07
CA VAL A 877 -9.58 -25.80 43.29
C VAL A 877 -8.14 -25.61 42.91
N LEU A 878 -7.58 -24.43 43.17
CA LEU A 878 -6.17 -24.12 42.95
C LEU A 878 -5.30 -24.75 44.02
N SER A 879 -4.26 -25.52 43.62
CA SER A 879 -3.36 -26.26 44.49
C SER A 879 -1.92 -26.27 43.94
N SER A 880 -0.97 -26.91 44.65
CA SER A 880 0.38 -27.13 44.14
C SER A 880 0.44 -27.99 42.88
N ASP A 881 -0.60 -28.83 42.65
CA ASP A 881 -0.67 -29.77 41.53
C ASP A 881 -1.89 -29.52 40.66
N THR A 882 -2.24 -28.25 40.40
CA THR A 882 -3.33 -27.88 39.50
C THR A 882 -2.99 -28.32 38.07
N VAL A 883 -3.85 -29.13 37.46
CA VAL A 883 -3.71 -29.59 36.08
C VAL A 883 -4.65 -28.80 35.18
N LEU A 884 -4.08 -28.12 34.16
CA LEU A 884 -4.89 -27.47 33.14
C LEU A 884 -5.47 -28.48 32.15
N ASP A 885 -6.74 -28.27 31.78
CA ASP A 885 -7.38 -29.00 30.70
C ASP A 885 -6.90 -28.61 29.30
N GLU A 886 -7.43 -29.24 28.27
CA GLU A 886 -7.16 -28.84 26.90
C GLU A 886 -7.71 -27.42 26.61
N LEU A 887 -6.96 -26.56 25.96
CA LEU A 887 -7.37 -25.22 25.55
C LEU A 887 -7.81 -24.32 26.72
N GLU A 888 -7.24 -24.51 27.89
CA GLU A 888 -7.56 -23.76 29.09
C GLU A 888 -6.56 -22.65 29.39
N VAL A 889 -7.04 -21.54 29.89
CA VAL A 889 -6.23 -20.48 30.50
C VAL A 889 -6.67 -20.29 31.94
N ILE A 890 -5.69 -20.33 32.86
CA ILE A 890 -5.87 -19.97 34.27
C ILE A 890 -5.01 -18.75 34.58
N ILE A 891 -5.62 -17.68 35.09
CA ILE A 891 -4.95 -16.52 35.64
C ILE A 891 -5.35 -16.43 37.10
N ALA A 892 -4.35 -16.35 37.98
CA ALA A 892 -4.58 -16.26 39.42
C ALA A 892 -3.58 -15.27 40.06
N TYR A 893 -3.90 -14.76 41.22
CA TYR A 893 -3.09 -13.77 41.94
C TYR A 893 -2.95 -14.15 43.40
N LYS A 894 -1.87 -13.68 44.03
CA LYS A 894 -1.71 -13.75 45.48
C LYS A 894 -1.06 -12.48 46.03
N SER A 895 -1.37 -12.12 47.25
CA SER A 895 -0.70 -11.01 47.94
C SER A 895 0.77 -11.36 48.20
N ILE A 896 1.62 -10.36 48.06
CA ILE A 896 3.03 -10.41 48.45
C ILE A 896 3.27 -9.35 49.52
N GLU A 897 4.13 -9.69 50.52
CA GLU A 897 4.46 -8.79 51.62
C GLU A 897 5.22 -7.54 51.16
#